data_3767160f540f3ebbffc9cc7fe022fcd8
#
_entry.id   3767160f540f3ebbffc9cc7fe022fcd8
#
_cell.length_a   1.000
_cell.length_b   1.000
_cell.length_c   1.000
_cell.angle_alpha   90.00
_cell.angle_beta   90.00
_cell.angle_gamma   90.00
#
_symmetry.space_group_name_H-M   'P 1'
#
loop_
_entity.id
_entity.type
_entity.pdbx_description
1 polymer ?
#
loop_
_entity_poly.entity_id
_entity_poly.type
_entity_poly.pdbx_seq_one_letter_code
_entity_poly.pdbx_strand_id
1 'polypeptide(L)'
;MNTKKSFTERFSQWYIPLVCRNKNKALAFYILLAILMAFPILVKPGLKLDADLSHLLPENTPSVKALEESYQRFGSTDRFMIAIQSDDAYLVAALQDSISDYIRKNWQGDVVSTQVDNDNKFFKDNALLYLPVKHLERIRDNLEDLQLEIGRKNGPLVVDLLGEASADSSSTEKKERIWFDANLPQELGLPDEAAGAFDSFFKKNKEETEQQVVSSDKPKWDGKKPVPEDLKTRLIGCPRPDSTGKILFNGIVNAKLIRPSTDYEFVTHILERTDSLLAFFRSKTYPVPTRFSVEGTYEGLKEVDEVANDSIFSFGVSLVLIVLLTMFFFRSVKGPILVTASVLYACIPTLAFTALFYGKMNPFTVFVASIILGIGIDYSIHILGTAQKFLQKSSTLEEVLELAQRRMLKPFILASFTTVAAFLTLLTAHFRGFYEFGLVASMGVIFSMLTSVLVLPVFIKCMGGIPAAPKGSLLPKSWSDAKIVSFFKVLAFIGFALGIVAIWFARDVDFEHNLRNLRRVSIEKTEKKDRIGTGEARSNNRASSTPAAVMGSKSEQLDLLYDTLMVRLHVEHDTLLRSFLTLKTFVPPLDSQERRLEVIEEIRDLVEARVFDRAEGEDSANVATLRKLSSVDRAFEAKDIPDWALDLLREKDGSYGKIGFIYGGFQSWDAKALHLFQDRYGHWDFDGEKLRTFSSQFILSDVIQSVKDDSFSLASVIIIVIFGTLVISFRKPKYFLAGCVSFGMGTLLTLGVLGCLTHFFEFGKISIYNVIVIPMTLGIGIDATIHFITSWTSKSNKNMSIRQLFDTTGRNVMASSTTTIAGFVGFLFTTHRGLQGIGHLACIGIFMFLVTSVIFSMYFCGSWLKKKDETK
;
A
#
# COMPACT_ATOMS: atom_id res chain seq x y z
N MET A 1 -8.26 28.07 -58.90
CA MET A 1 -8.95 27.40 -57.78
C MET A 1 -8.26 27.74 -56.47
N ASN A 2 -8.79 28.71 -55.76
CA ASN A 2 -8.29 29.13 -54.44
C ASN A 2 -8.65 28.05 -53.43
N THR A 3 -7.74 27.08 -53.24
CA THR A 3 -7.89 26.14 -52.13
C THR A 3 -7.75 26.88 -50.80
N LYS A 4 -8.85 27.02 -50.05
CA LYS A 4 -8.81 27.58 -48.68
C LYS A 4 -7.69 26.86 -47.89
N LYS A 5 -6.62 27.61 -47.51
CA LYS A 5 -5.53 27.12 -46.67
C LYS A 5 -6.12 26.53 -45.38
N SER A 6 -5.63 25.34 -45.00
CA SER A 6 -6.09 24.69 -43.76
C SER A 6 -5.69 25.54 -42.52
N PHE A 7 -6.38 25.33 -41.41
CA PHE A 7 -6.04 25.99 -40.13
C PHE A 7 -4.55 25.80 -39.78
N THR A 8 -4.04 24.59 -39.91
CA THR A 8 -2.65 24.23 -39.63
C THR A 8 -1.64 25.00 -40.49
N GLU A 9 -2.00 25.24 -41.78
CA GLU A 9 -1.19 26.03 -42.71
C GLU A 9 -1.13 27.52 -42.29
N ARG A 10 -2.30 28.11 -41.99
CA ARG A 10 -2.39 29.50 -41.55
C ARG A 10 -1.61 29.74 -40.25
N PHE A 11 -1.78 28.81 -39.29
CA PHE A 11 -1.12 28.93 -38.01
C PHE A 11 0.42 28.88 -38.16
N SER A 12 0.97 27.90 -38.86
CA SER A 12 2.42 27.77 -39.04
C SER A 12 3.01 28.95 -39.80
N GLN A 13 2.32 29.44 -40.83
CA GLN A 13 2.73 30.62 -41.59
C GLN A 13 2.69 31.95 -40.80
N TRP A 14 1.86 32.03 -39.79
CA TRP A 14 1.79 33.17 -38.89
C TRP A 14 2.82 33.07 -37.76
N TYR A 15 2.89 31.91 -37.09
CA TYR A 15 3.67 31.76 -35.84
C TYR A 15 5.17 31.68 -36.07
N ILE A 16 5.66 30.86 -37.00
CA ILE A 16 7.10 30.63 -37.21
C ILE A 16 7.84 31.92 -37.62
N PRO A 17 7.39 32.75 -38.58
CA PRO A 17 8.01 34.00 -38.89
C PRO A 17 8.07 34.94 -37.68
N LEU A 18 7.00 35.01 -36.89
CA LEU A 18 6.98 35.86 -35.67
C LEU A 18 8.08 35.50 -34.69
N VAL A 19 8.27 34.19 -34.43
CA VAL A 19 9.32 33.66 -33.55
C VAL A 19 10.70 33.87 -34.14
N CYS A 20 10.88 33.60 -35.43
CA CYS A 20 12.17 33.74 -36.08
C CYS A 20 12.68 35.21 -36.13
N ARG A 21 11.78 36.17 -36.29
CA ARG A 21 12.09 37.60 -36.29
C ARG A 21 12.40 38.14 -34.89
N ASN A 22 11.71 37.64 -33.86
CA ASN A 22 11.75 38.17 -32.50
C ASN A 22 12.20 37.13 -31.46
N LYS A 23 13.22 36.33 -31.76
CA LYS A 23 13.66 35.21 -30.91
C LYS A 23 13.86 35.53 -29.43
N ASN A 24 14.51 36.67 -29.15
CA ASN A 24 14.83 37.09 -27.77
C ASN A 24 13.58 37.52 -27.00
N LYS A 25 12.62 38.22 -27.68
CA LYS A 25 11.35 38.62 -27.08
C LYS A 25 10.49 37.40 -26.85
N ALA A 26 10.46 36.44 -27.79
CA ALA A 26 9.72 35.19 -27.63
C ALA A 26 10.29 34.33 -26.49
N LEU A 27 11.62 34.22 -26.38
CA LEU A 27 12.28 33.53 -25.29
C LEU A 27 11.95 34.18 -23.92
N ALA A 28 12.10 35.53 -23.84
CA ALA A 28 11.78 36.28 -22.62
C ALA A 28 10.29 36.08 -22.22
N PHE A 29 9.36 36.08 -23.18
CA PHE A 29 7.95 35.81 -22.93
C PHE A 29 7.72 34.44 -22.33
N TYR A 30 8.32 33.38 -22.90
CA TYR A 30 8.13 32.01 -22.36
C TYR A 30 8.83 31.78 -21.02
N ILE A 31 9.99 32.46 -20.77
CA ILE A 31 10.62 32.45 -19.45
C ILE A 31 9.72 33.13 -18.41
N LEU A 32 9.21 34.33 -18.75
CA LEU A 32 8.30 35.05 -17.86
C LEU A 32 7.01 34.21 -17.57
N LEU A 33 6.45 33.58 -18.60
CA LEU A 33 5.29 32.71 -18.48
C LEU A 33 5.61 31.48 -17.56
N ALA A 34 6.79 30.88 -17.68
CA ALA A 34 7.22 29.80 -16.81
C ALA A 34 7.37 30.27 -15.36
N ILE A 35 7.94 31.44 -15.11
CA ILE A 35 8.05 32.03 -13.76
C ILE A 35 6.65 32.27 -13.17
N LEU A 36 5.75 32.85 -13.96
CA LEU A 36 4.38 33.10 -13.53
C LEU A 36 3.64 31.80 -13.18
N MET A 37 3.82 30.76 -13.99
CA MET A 37 3.22 29.44 -13.75
C MET A 37 3.91 28.69 -12.58
N ALA A 38 5.18 28.94 -12.30
CA ALA A 38 5.86 28.36 -11.15
C ALA A 38 5.43 29.01 -9.82
N PHE A 39 4.85 30.21 -9.85
CA PHE A 39 4.43 30.93 -8.65
C PHE A 39 3.47 30.13 -7.74
N PRO A 40 2.35 29.54 -8.23
CA PRO A 40 1.45 28.76 -7.37
C PRO A 40 2.08 27.47 -6.82
N ILE A 41 3.15 26.97 -7.43
CA ILE A 41 3.86 25.77 -6.95
C ILE A 41 4.75 26.13 -5.74
N LEU A 42 5.39 27.31 -5.76
CA LEU A 42 6.44 27.69 -4.81
C LEU A 42 5.96 28.56 -3.66
N VAL A 43 4.89 29.36 -3.88
CA VAL A 43 4.38 30.30 -2.86
C VAL A 43 3.37 29.61 -1.98
N LYS A 44 3.54 29.74 -0.65
CA LYS A 44 2.62 29.13 0.34
C LYS A 44 1.14 29.47 0.08
N PRO A 45 0.23 28.49 0.18
CA PRO A 45 0.44 27.16 0.76
C PRO A 45 1.26 26.17 -0.08
N GLY A 46 1.56 26.49 -1.37
CA GLY A 46 2.33 25.64 -2.27
C GLY A 46 1.66 24.29 -2.56
N LEU A 47 2.37 23.44 -3.29
CA LEU A 47 1.90 22.10 -3.60
C LEU A 47 2.29 21.15 -2.47
N LYS A 48 1.28 20.62 -1.74
CA LYS A 48 1.47 19.72 -0.60
C LYS A 48 1.21 18.28 -1.00
N LEU A 49 1.80 17.33 -0.25
CA LEU A 49 1.48 15.91 -0.38
C LEU A 49 0.32 15.57 0.57
N ASP A 50 -0.71 14.91 0.05
CA ASP A 50 -1.82 14.36 0.83
C ASP A 50 -1.70 12.84 0.86
N ALA A 51 -1.31 12.31 1.99
CA ALA A 51 -1.10 10.89 2.20
C ALA A 51 -2.33 10.15 2.72
N ASP A 52 -3.40 10.88 3.03
CA ASP A 52 -4.62 10.30 3.58
C ASP A 52 -5.39 9.51 2.52
N LEU A 53 -5.36 8.17 2.67
CA LEU A 53 -6.10 7.28 1.77
C LEU A 53 -7.62 7.47 1.87
N SER A 54 -8.13 7.99 2.99
CA SER A 54 -9.57 8.26 3.14
C SER A 54 -10.05 9.34 2.18
N HIS A 55 -9.21 10.32 1.85
CA HIS A 55 -9.50 11.37 0.88
C HIS A 55 -9.57 10.85 -0.57
N LEU A 56 -9.09 9.64 -0.83
CA LEU A 56 -9.15 9.01 -2.15
C LEU A 56 -10.46 8.27 -2.42
N LEU A 57 -11.26 8.07 -1.38
CA LEU A 57 -12.61 7.51 -1.47
C LEU A 57 -13.66 8.62 -1.53
N PRO A 58 -14.85 8.36 -2.09
CA PRO A 58 -15.97 9.29 -2.00
C PRO A 58 -16.33 9.58 -0.53
N GLU A 59 -16.61 10.82 -0.18
CA GLU A 59 -17.00 11.25 1.18
C GLU A 59 -18.24 10.52 1.72
N ASN A 60 -19.06 9.98 0.82
CA ASN A 60 -20.23 9.19 1.18
C ASN A 60 -19.96 7.73 1.51
N THR A 61 -18.72 7.26 1.38
CA THR A 61 -18.33 5.88 1.70
C THR A 61 -18.58 5.60 3.18
N PRO A 62 -19.27 4.50 3.55
CA PRO A 62 -19.61 4.21 4.94
C PRO A 62 -18.40 4.14 5.87
N SER A 63 -17.27 3.58 5.42
CA SER A 63 -16.04 3.50 6.22
C SER A 63 -15.42 4.87 6.49
N VAL A 64 -15.48 5.80 5.53
CA VAL A 64 -14.97 7.18 5.68
C VAL A 64 -15.82 7.93 6.71
N LYS A 65 -17.16 7.86 6.59
CA LYS A 65 -18.07 8.51 7.55
C LYS A 65 -17.91 7.95 8.96
N ALA A 66 -17.77 6.62 9.09
CA ALA A 66 -17.58 5.98 10.38
C ALA A 66 -16.24 6.39 11.01
N LEU A 67 -15.18 6.50 10.20
CA LEU A 67 -13.87 6.97 10.68
C LEU A 67 -13.93 8.42 11.14
N GLU A 68 -14.57 9.31 10.39
CA GLU A 68 -14.72 10.73 10.77
C GLU A 68 -15.54 10.90 12.06
N GLU A 69 -16.65 10.18 12.20
CA GLU A 69 -17.45 10.14 13.42
C GLU A 69 -16.60 9.65 14.61
N SER A 70 -15.75 8.63 14.39
CA SER A 70 -14.88 8.12 15.45
C SER A 70 -13.88 9.17 15.94
N TYR A 71 -13.29 9.94 15.03
CA TYR A 71 -12.35 11.00 15.40
C TYR A 71 -13.03 12.13 16.20
N GLN A 72 -14.27 12.42 15.87
CA GLN A 72 -15.05 13.42 16.63
C GLN A 72 -15.34 12.94 18.05
N ARG A 73 -15.73 11.69 18.24
CA ARG A 73 -16.15 11.13 19.53
C ARG A 73 -14.99 10.64 20.39
N PHE A 74 -14.07 9.87 19.85
CA PHE A 74 -13.02 9.17 20.60
C PHE A 74 -11.62 9.77 20.42
N GLY A 75 -11.42 10.57 19.37
CA GLY A 75 -10.09 11.05 18.99
C GLY A 75 -9.31 9.99 18.23
N SER A 76 -7.97 10.10 18.25
CA SER A 76 -7.12 9.08 17.59
C SER A 76 -7.15 7.77 18.37
N THR A 77 -7.45 6.69 17.66
CA THR A 77 -7.31 5.31 18.15
C THR A 77 -5.97 4.72 17.78
N ASP A 78 -5.16 5.47 17.01
CA ASP A 78 -3.85 5.04 16.57
C ASP A 78 -2.85 5.03 17.73
N ARG A 79 -1.93 4.07 17.68
CA ARG A 79 -0.91 3.89 18.70
C ARG A 79 0.41 4.49 18.22
N PHE A 80 0.97 5.37 19.02
CA PHE A 80 2.33 5.86 18.90
C PHE A 80 3.16 5.27 20.03
N MET A 81 4.21 4.55 19.69
CA MET A 81 4.99 3.80 20.67
C MET A 81 6.48 4.06 20.47
N ILE A 82 7.20 4.29 21.58
CA ILE A 82 8.65 4.31 21.62
C ILE A 82 9.11 3.08 22.38
N ALA A 83 9.82 2.19 21.68
CA ALA A 83 10.38 0.99 22.27
C ALA A 83 11.84 1.21 22.68
N ILE A 84 12.19 0.66 23.83
CA ILE A 84 13.51 0.74 24.49
C ILE A 84 13.98 -0.67 24.73
N GLN A 85 15.24 -0.98 24.41
CA GLN A 85 15.85 -2.28 24.63
C GLN A 85 17.22 -2.12 25.30
N SER A 86 17.45 -2.86 26.36
CA SER A 86 18.75 -2.92 27.05
C SER A 86 18.92 -4.27 27.76
N ASP A 87 20.13 -4.58 28.19
CA ASP A 87 20.44 -5.74 29.04
C ASP A 87 20.22 -5.47 30.54
N ASP A 88 19.82 -4.24 30.91
CA ASP A 88 19.45 -3.83 32.25
C ASP A 88 17.98 -3.46 32.35
N ALA A 89 17.19 -4.23 33.10
CA ALA A 89 15.76 -4.05 33.31
C ALA A 89 15.40 -2.72 33.99
N TYR A 90 16.19 -2.34 35.01
CA TYR A 90 15.93 -1.10 35.75
C TYR A 90 16.27 0.14 34.93
N LEU A 91 17.30 0.07 34.08
CA LEU A 91 17.61 1.14 33.15
C LEU A 91 16.49 1.32 32.14
N VAL A 92 15.90 0.22 31.61
CA VAL A 92 14.75 0.29 30.70
C VAL A 92 13.58 1.02 31.37
N ALA A 93 13.24 0.63 32.60
CA ALA A 93 12.13 1.26 33.36
C ALA A 93 12.41 2.76 33.63
N ALA A 94 13.61 3.13 34.05
CA ALA A 94 13.99 4.54 34.28
C ALA A 94 13.94 5.36 32.97
N LEU A 95 14.30 4.77 31.83
CA LEU A 95 14.20 5.41 30.52
C LEU A 95 12.76 5.56 30.07
N GLN A 96 11.88 4.60 30.36
CA GLN A 96 10.44 4.74 30.10
C GLN A 96 9.89 5.96 30.83
N ASP A 97 10.19 6.13 32.14
CA ASP A 97 9.75 7.29 32.91
C ASP A 97 10.33 8.59 32.33
N SER A 98 11.63 8.60 32.05
CA SER A 98 12.31 9.79 31.51
C SER A 98 11.75 10.22 30.15
N ILE A 99 11.44 9.28 29.26
CA ILE A 99 10.84 9.57 27.95
C ILE A 99 9.41 10.01 28.11
N SER A 100 8.62 9.35 28.95
CA SER A 100 7.25 9.74 29.26
C SER A 100 7.16 11.17 29.82
N ASP A 101 8.03 11.52 30.78
CA ASP A 101 8.11 12.86 31.35
C ASP A 101 8.57 13.90 30.33
N TYR A 102 9.52 13.55 29.47
CA TYR A 102 9.95 14.44 28.40
C TYR A 102 8.78 14.74 27.43
N ILE A 103 8.03 13.71 27.03
CA ILE A 103 6.87 13.85 26.15
C ILE A 103 5.82 14.73 26.81
N ARG A 104 5.44 14.45 28.06
CA ARG A 104 4.44 15.23 28.81
C ARG A 104 4.82 16.72 28.94
N LYS A 105 6.11 17.01 29.18
CA LYS A 105 6.59 18.39 29.33
C LYS A 105 6.74 19.13 28.01
N ASN A 106 7.25 18.47 26.98
CA ASN A 106 7.66 19.15 25.75
C ASN A 106 6.64 19.03 24.60
N TRP A 107 5.72 18.05 24.65
CA TRP A 107 4.73 17.81 23.60
C TRP A 107 3.31 18.23 24.02
N GLN A 108 3.22 19.25 24.87
CA GLN A 108 1.93 19.81 25.29
C GLN A 108 1.16 20.29 24.06
N GLY A 109 -0.11 19.89 23.96
CA GLY A 109 -0.97 20.17 22.79
C GLY A 109 -0.90 19.16 21.65
N ASP A 110 0.04 18.21 21.68
CA ASP A 110 0.15 17.12 20.68
C ASP A 110 -0.21 15.76 21.28
N VAL A 111 -0.09 15.60 22.59
CA VAL A 111 -0.29 14.35 23.32
C VAL A 111 -1.42 14.48 24.31
N VAL A 112 -2.33 13.52 24.33
CA VAL A 112 -3.43 13.40 25.30
C VAL A 112 -2.92 12.77 26.60
N SER A 113 -2.23 11.63 26.47
CA SER A 113 -1.70 10.86 27.61
C SER A 113 -0.48 10.04 27.20
N THR A 114 0.36 9.70 28.19
CA THR A 114 1.44 8.73 28.02
C THR A 114 1.29 7.63 29.05
N GLN A 115 1.60 6.40 28.65
CA GLN A 115 1.48 5.21 29.48
C GLN A 115 2.77 4.38 29.37
N VAL A 116 3.32 4.01 30.50
CA VAL A 116 4.55 3.20 30.62
C VAL A 116 4.32 1.89 31.39
N ASP A 117 3.25 1.81 32.15
CA ASP A 117 2.92 0.70 33.02
C ASP A 117 1.48 0.23 32.77
N ASN A 118 1.30 -1.08 32.67
CA ASN A 118 0.00 -1.73 32.70
C ASN A 118 -0.12 -2.39 34.08
N ASP A 119 -0.48 -1.62 35.11
CA ASP A 119 -0.73 -2.21 36.41
C ASP A 119 -1.92 -3.17 36.34
N ASN A 120 -1.60 -4.44 36.19
CA ASN A 120 -2.57 -5.52 36.12
C ASN A 120 -2.94 -6.04 37.53
N LYS A 121 -2.55 -5.36 38.60
CA LYS A 121 -2.80 -5.82 39.97
C LYS A 121 -4.28 -6.02 40.21
N PHE A 122 -5.09 -5.03 39.83
CA PHE A 122 -6.56 -5.11 39.96
C PHE A 122 -7.11 -6.38 39.27
N PHE A 123 -6.73 -6.63 38.04
CA PHE A 123 -7.20 -7.82 37.31
C PHE A 123 -6.70 -9.13 37.88
N LYS A 124 -5.47 -9.14 38.43
CA LYS A 124 -4.93 -10.31 39.12
C LYS A 124 -5.65 -10.58 40.45
N ASP A 125 -5.86 -9.55 41.24
CA ASP A 125 -6.52 -9.69 42.54
C ASP A 125 -8.00 -10.12 42.36
N ASN A 126 -8.67 -9.72 41.24
CA ASN A 126 -10.05 -10.07 40.94
C ASN A 126 -10.17 -11.20 39.87
N ALA A 127 -9.11 -11.94 39.59
CA ALA A 127 -9.08 -12.87 38.46
C ALA A 127 -10.18 -13.93 38.52
N LEU A 128 -10.53 -14.45 39.69
CA LEU A 128 -11.58 -15.46 39.83
C LEU A 128 -12.96 -14.91 39.40
N LEU A 129 -13.23 -13.60 39.54
CA LEU A 129 -14.49 -12.99 39.10
C LEU A 129 -14.64 -12.92 37.58
N TYR A 130 -13.57 -13.13 36.83
CA TYR A 130 -13.63 -13.23 35.37
C TYR A 130 -13.85 -14.65 34.85
N LEU A 131 -13.69 -15.67 35.69
CA LEU A 131 -13.88 -17.06 35.31
C LEU A 131 -15.38 -17.39 35.18
N PRO A 132 -15.80 -18.17 34.20
CA PRO A 132 -17.17 -18.74 34.16
C PRO A 132 -17.46 -19.58 35.40
N VAL A 133 -18.67 -19.51 35.88
CA VAL A 133 -19.11 -20.26 37.08
C VAL A 133 -18.75 -21.75 37.01
N LYS A 134 -18.96 -22.37 35.84
CA LYS A 134 -18.59 -23.79 35.58
C LYS A 134 -17.10 -24.10 35.84
N HIS A 135 -16.19 -23.11 35.61
CA HIS A 135 -14.76 -23.33 35.89
C HIS A 135 -14.48 -23.17 37.38
N LEU A 136 -15.15 -22.27 38.05
CA LEU A 136 -15.07 -22.11 39.51
C LEU A 136 -15.58 -23.39 40.23
N GLU A 137 -16.71 -23.90 39.79
CA GLU A 137 -17.23 -25.16 40.29
C GLU A 137 -16.26 -26.33 40.11
N ARG A 138 -15.63 -26.41 38.93
CA ARG A 138 -14.60 -27.43 38.69
C ARG A 138 -13.38 -27.27 39.61
N ILE A 139 -12.95 -26.02 39.89
CA ILE A 139 -11.86 -25.74 40.84
C ILE A 139 -12.30 -26.18 42.25
N ARG A 140 -13.52 -25.88 42.66
CA ARG A 140 -14.09 -26.33 43.95
C ARG A 140 -14.08 -27.87 44.02
N ASP A 141 -14.61 -28.55 43.02
CA ASP A 141 -14.68 -30.03 42.96
C ASP A 141 -13.28 -30.66 43.00
N ASN A 142 -12.28 -30.04 42.31
CA ASN A 142 -10.89 -30.49 42.39
C ASN A 142 -10.28 -30.30 43.80
N LEU A 143 -10.65 -29.23 44.53
CA LEU A 143 -10.26 -29.03 45.93
C LEU A 143 -10.88 -30.08 46.86
N GLU A 144 -12.15 -30.38 46.71
CA GLU A 144 -12.84 -31.43 47.45
C GLU A 144 -12.17 -32.80 47.21
N ASP A 145 -11.91 -33.15 45.94
CA ASP A 145 -11.20 -34.39 45.59
C ASP A 145 -9.79 -34.43 46.20
N LEU A 146 -9.06 -33.31 46.17
CA LEU A 146 -7.72 -33.22 46.80
C LEU A 146 -7.80 -33.36 48.32
N GLN A 147 -8.82 -32.73 48.93
CA GLN A 147 -9.03 -32.85 50.38
C GLN A 147 -9.25 -34.29 50.78
N LEU A 148 -10.08 -35.01 50.05
CA LEU A 148 -10.32 -36.46 50.28
C LEU A 148 -9.07 -37.32 50.09
N GLU A 149 -8.27 -36.98 49.04
CA GLU A 149 -6.99 -37.72 48.78
C GLU A 149 -5.98 -37.52 49.89
N ILE A 150 -5.77 -36.26 50.33
CA ILE A 150 -4.85 -35.95 51.45
C ILE A 150 -5.38 -36.57 52.73
N GLY A 151 -6.70 -36.55 52.97
CA GLY A 151 -7.34 -37.21 54.12
C GLY A 151 -7.10 -38.72 54.15
N ARG A 152 -7.24 -39.38 53.00
CA ARG A 152 -6.95 -40.83 52.87
C ARG A 152 -5.49 -41.17 53.07
N LYS A 153 -4.56 -40.37 52.61
CA LYS A 153 -3.11 -40.60 52.78
C LYS A 153 -2.62 -40.39 54.21
N ASN A 154 -3.27 -39.51 54.97
CA ASN A 154 -2.78 -39.08 56.30
C ASN A 154 -3.76 -39.44 57.44
N GLY A 155 -4.91 -40.01 57.16
CA GLY A 155 -5.87 -40.44 58.19
C GLY A 155 -5.44 -41.75 58.88
N PRO A 156 -5.67 -41.87 60.21
CA PRO A 156 -5.48 -43.17 60.87
C PRO A 156 -6.56 -44.09 60.31
N LEU A 157 -6.11 -45.23 59.70
CA LEU A 157 -6.88 -46.40 59.21
C LEU A 157 -8.41 -46.18 59.18
N VAL A 158 -8.96 -45.80 58.04
CA VAL A 158 -10.38 -46.00 57.76
C VAL A 158 -10.52 -47.52 57.53
N VAL A 159 -10.96 -48.22 58.54
CA VAL A 159 -11.42 -49.62 58.42
C VAL A 159 -12.63 -49.60 57.50
N ASP A 160 -12.46 -50.14 56.33
CA ASP A 160 -13.56 -50.33 55.36
C ASP A 160 -14.56 -51.32 55.96
N LEU A 161 -15.68 -50.84 56.45
CA LEU A 161 -16.77 -51.61 57.09
C LEU A 161 -17.61 -52.43 56.07
N LEU A 162 -17.25 -52.34 54.79
CA LEU A 162 -17.87 -53.14 53.72
C LEU A 162 -16.81 -54.03 53.04
N GLY A 163 -16.49 -55.16 53.73
CA GLY A 163 -15.46 -56.08 53.32
C GLY A 163 -15.57 -56.59 51.87
N GLU A 164 -14.83 -56.00 51.00
CA GLU A 164 -14.27 -56.67 49.81
C GLU A 164 -12.82 -56.28 49.65
N ALA A 165 -11.93 -57.16 50.12
CA ALA A 165 -10.51 -57.02 49.86
C ALA A 165 -10.24 -57.32 48.39
N SER A 166 -10.08 -56.31 47.57
CA SER A 166 -9.36 -56.44 46.31
C SER A 166 -7.96 -55.93 46.52
N ALA A 167 -7.02 -56.84 46.77
CA ALA A 167 -5.61 -56.58 46.69
C ALA A 167 -5.19 -56.35 45.25
N ASP A 168 -5.17 -55.08 44.86
CA ASP A 168 -4.38 -54.61 43.73
C ASP A 168 -3.98 -53.16 43.96
N SER A 169 -2.93 -53.00 44.81
CA SER A 169 -2.29 -51.74 45.14
C SER A 169 -1.07 -51.55 44.27
N SER A 170 -1.25 -51.33 42.98
CA SER A 170 -0.14 -50.87 42.15
C SER A 170 -0.56 -50.25 40.84
N SER A 171 -1.46 -49.27 40.88
CA SER A 171 -1.56 -48.22 39.84
C SER A 171 -2.59 -47.17 40.25
N THR A 172 -2.26 -46.34 41.23
CA THR A 172 -2.94 -45.05 41.37
C THR A 172 -2.41 -44.21 40.25
N GLU A 173 -3.05 -44.32 39.06
CA GLU A 173 -2.89 -43.28 38.05
C GLU A 173 -3.24 -41.96 38.75
N LYS A 174 -2.24 -41.07 38.92
CA LYS A 174 -2.51 -39.70 39.36
C LYS A 174 -3.50 -39.12 38.38
N LYS A 175 -4.74 -38.97 38.80
CA LYS A 175 -5.75 -38.27 38.03
C LYS A 175 -5.23 -36.85 37.87
N GLU A 176 -4.76 -36.49 36.67
CA GLU A 176 -4.24 -35.16 36.34
C GLU A 176 -5.38 -34.16 36.52
N ARG A 177 -5.28 -33.33 37.58
CA ARG A 177 -6.30 -32.30 37.88
C ARG A 177 -6.02 -31.10 37.01
N ILE A 178 -6.98 -30.75 36.18
CA ILE A 178 -6.93 -29.50 35.39
C ILE A 178 -7.44 -28.37 36.28
N TRP A 179 -6.53 -27.65 36.90
CA TRP A 179 -6.84 -26.50 37.76
C TRP A 179 -7.26 -25.30 36.95
N PHE A 180 -6.50 -25.00 35.88
CA PHE A 180 -6.74 -23.87 35.00
C PHE A 180 -6.59 -24.33 33.55
N ASP A 181 -7.53 -23.94 32.72
CA ASP A 181 -7.49 -24.25 31.29
C ASP A 181 -6.64 -23.24 30.53
N ALA A 182 -5.60 -23.70 29.84
CA ALA A 182 -4.68 -22.85 29.08
C ALA A 182 -5.38 -22.08 27.92
N ASN A 183 -6.55 -22.61 27.47
CA ASN A 183 -7.33 -21.98 26.41
C ASN A 183 -8.33 -20.92 26.92
N LEU A 184 -8.45 -20.76 28.23
CA LEU A 184 -9.44 -19.87 28.85
C LEU A 184 -9.36 -18.40 28.37
N PRO A 185 -8.19 -17.77 28.15
CA PRO A 185 -8.15 -16.42 27.58
C PRO A 185 -8.78 -16.34 26.18
N GLN A 186 -8.67 -17.41 25.37
CA GLN A 186 -9.30 -17.50 24.06
C GLN A 186 -10.81 -17.75 24.18
N GLU A 187 -11.21 -18.57 25.14
CA GLU A 187 -12.61 -18.84 25.46
C GLU A 187 -13.34 -17.60 25.99
N LEU A 188 -12.64 -16.69 26.67
CA LEU A 188 -13.21 -15.41 27.11
C LEU A 188 -13.22 -14.35 26.01
N GLY A 189 -12.60 -14.61 24.85
CA GLY A 189 -12.51 -13.65 23.76
C GLY A 189 -11.69 -12.39 24.08
N LEU A 190 -10.78 -12.49 25.03
CA LEU A 190 -9.97 -11.35 25.50
C LEU A 190 -8.90 -10.97 24.46
N PRO A 191 -8.69 -9.67 24.19
CA PRO A 191 -7.55 -9.21 23.42
C PRO A 191 -6.24 -9.49 24.18
N ASP A 192 -5.12 -9.56 23.46
CA ASP A 192 -3.81 -9.87 24.03
C ASP A 192 -3.42 -8.94 25.18
N GLU A 193 -3.87 -7.67 25.14
CA GLU A 193 -3.63 -6.70 26.20
C GLU A 193 -4.32 -7.05 27.51
N ALA A 194 -5.54 -7.57 27.44
CA ALA A 194 -6.28 -8.02 28.61
C ALA A 194 -5.89 -9.45 29.02
N ALA A 195 -5.60 -10.32 28.05
CA ALA A 195 -5.11 -11.69 28.30
C ALA A 195 -3.77 -11.69 29.06
N GLY A 196 -2.92 -10.68 28.88
CA GLY A 196 -1.69 -10.51 29.63
C GLY A 196 -1.91 -10.34 31.14
N ALA A 197 -3.08 -9.89 31.58
CA ALA A 197 -3.45 -9.87 32.99
C ALA A 197 -3.61 -11.28 33.56
N PHE A 198 -4.01 -12.24 32.71
CA PHE A 198 -4.25 -13.63 33.09
C PHE A 198 -3.07 -14.57 32.77
N ASP A 199 -2.08 -14.13 31.99
CA ASP A 199 -0.90 -14.94 31.58
C ASP A 199 -0.12 -15.54 32.76
N SER A 200 -0.13 -14.88 33.91
CA SER A 200 0.55 -15.41 35.09
C SER A 200 -0.12 -16.69 35.67
N PHE A 201 -1.40 -16.91 35.34
CA PHE A 201 -2.15 -18.08 35.77
C PHE A 201 -1.99 -19.28 34.85
N PHE A 202 -1.73 -19.01 33.55
CA PHE A 202 -1.78 -20.05 32.52
C PHE A 202 -0.42 -20.44 31.95
N LYS A 203 0.67 -19.89 32.47
CA LYS A 203 2.03 -20.06 31.92
C LYS A 203 2.58 -21.48 31.93
N LYS A 204 2.14 -22.35 32.79
CA LYS A 204 2.74 -23.68 32.93
C LYS A 204 2.43 -24.64 31.78
N ASN A 205 1.28 -24.54 31.18
CA ASN A 205 0.86 -25.44 30.08
C ASN A 205 1.34 -25.02 28.69
N LYS A 206 1.81 -23.77 28.51
CA LYS A 206 2.33 -23.30 27.20
C LYS A 206 3.76 -23.81 26.93
N GLU A 207 4.56 -24.05 27.95
CA GLU A 207 5.94 -24.52 27.77
C GLU A 207 6.02 -25.96 27.24
N GLU A 208 5.05 -26.81 27.54
CA GLU A 208 5.04 -28.21 27.05
C GLU A 208 4.50 -28.31 25.60
N THR A 209 3.59 -27.46 25.17
CA THR A 209 2.99 -27.50 23.82
C THR A 209 3.90 -26.85 22.78
N GLU A 210 4.71 -25.86 23.14
CA GLU A 210 5.67 -25.21 22.22
C GLU A 210 6.94 -26.04 21.95
N GLN A 211 7.23 -27.06 22.75
CA GLN A 211 8.40 -27.93 22.56
C GLN A 211 8.27 -28.88 21.37
N GLN A 212 7.08 -29.08 20.80
CA GLN A 212 6.89 -30.05 19.70
C GLN A 212 6.95 -29.47 18.28
N VAL A 213 7.10 -28.18 18.06
CA VAL A 213 6.95 -27.57 16.71
C VAL A 213 8.19 -26.80 16.20
N VAL A 214 9.29 -26.72 16.92
CA VAL A 214 10.46 -25.96 16.41
C VAL A 214 11.73 -26.81 16.39
N SER A 215 11.98 -27.44 15.26
CA SER A 215 13.30 -27.91 14.88
C SER A 215 14.06 -26.75 14.21
N SER A 216 14.95 -26.04 14.89
CA SER A 216 16.14 -25.42 14.29
C SER A 216 17.07 -24.84 15.36
N ASP A 217 18.36 -24.98 15.14
CA ASP A 217 19.54 -24.65 15.92
C ASP A 217 19.63 -23.17 16.39
N LYS A 218 18.77 -22.77 17.32
CA LYS A 218 18.96 -21.51 18.07
C LYS A 218 19.19 -21.85 19.55
N PRO A 219 20.12 -21.16 20.25
CA PRO A 219 20.37 -21.43 21.65
C PRO A 219 19.08 -21.23 22.45
N LYS A 220 18.64 -22.27 23.15
CA LYS A 220 17.47 -22.25 24.02
C LYS A 220 17.79 -21.36 25.23
N TRP A 221 16.91 -20.38 25.50
CA TRP A 221 16.96 -19.62 26.76
C TRP A 221 16.78 -20.58 27.93
N ASP A 222 17.68 -20.50 28.90
CA ASP A 222 17.70 -21.39 30.08
C ASP A 222 16.83 -20.90 31.25
N GLY A 223 16.09 -19.80 31.07
CA GLY A 223 15.16 -19.27 32.08
C GLY A 223 15.79 -18.68 33.33
N LYS A 224 17.11 -18.51 33.39
CA LYS A 224 17.83 -18.22 34.64
C LYS A 224 17.90 -16.76 35.08
N LYS A 225 17.43 -15.79 34.26
CA LYS A 225 17.24 -14.41 34.71
C LYS A 225 15.78 -14.03 34.58
N PRO A 226 14.98 -14.14 35.65
CA PRO A 226 13.62 -13.67 35.66
C PRO A 226 13.59 -12.14 35.53
N VAL A 227 12.52 -11.60 34.88
CA VAL A 227 12.20 -10.17 35.00
C VAL A 227 11.98 -9.87 36.47
N PRO A 228 12.58 -8.80 37.04
CA PRO A 228 12.30 -8.38 38.41
C PRO A 228 10.78 -8.26 38.62
N GLU A 229 10.31 -8.75 39.76
CA GLU A 229 8.86 -8.79 40.06
C GLU A 229 8.19 -7.42 39.99
N ASP A 230 8.89 -6.42 40.47
CA ASP A 230 8.46 -5.01 40.45
C ASP A 230 8.42 -4.37 39.05
N LEU A 231 9.06 -5.00 38.05
CA LEU A 231 9.10 -4.52 36.65
C LEU A 231 8.30 -5.40 35.68
N LYS A 232 7.64 -6.45 36.15
CA LYS A 232 6.89 -7.36 35.28
C LYS A 232 5.74 -6.68 34.51
N THR A 233 5.20 -5.61 35.05
CA THR A 233 4.10 -4.84 34.42
C THR A 233 4.61 -3.84 33.38
N ARG A 234 5.89 -3.44 33.48
CA ARG A 234 6.52 -2.42 32.64
C ARG A 234 7.24 -3.00 31.42
N LEU A 235 7.79 -4.21 31.57
CA LEU A 235 8.59 -4.84 30.53
C LEU A 235 7.71 -5.72 29.65
N ILE A 236 7.81 -5.55 28.34
CA ILE A 236 7.00 -6.27 27.37
C ILE A 236 7.78 -7.46 26.81
N GLY A 237 7.12 -8.62 26.84
CA GLY A 237 7.67 -9.87 26.34
C GLY A 237 8.62 -10.57 27.31
N CYS A 238 8.92 -11.84 27.04
CA CYS A 238 9.97 -12.56 27.76
C CYS A 238 11.34 -12.01 27.35
N PRO A 239 12.28 -11.86 28.29
CA PRO A 239 13.62 -11.48 27.96
C PRO A 239 14.22 -12.52 26.98
N ARG A 240 14.71 -12.05 25.82
CA ARG A 240 15.30 -12.91 24.80
C ARG A 240 16.81 -12.71 24.77
N PRO A 241 17.61 -13.78 24.71
CA PRO A 241 19.03 -13.64 24.46
C PRO A 241 19.25 -13.11 23.03
N ASP A 242 20.22 -12.21 22.88
CA ASP A 242 20.72 -11.78 21.59
C ASP A 242 21.61 -12.87 20.93
N SER A 243 22.19 -12.57 19.77
CA SER A 243 23.12 -13.48 19.08
C SER A 243 24.39 -13.82 19.89
N THR A 244 24.64 -13.07 20.95
CA THR A 244 25.78 -13.28 21.89
C THR A 244 25.36 -14.01 23.16
N GLY A 245 24.08 -14.38 23.29
CA GLY A 245 23.53 -15.05 24.48
C GLY A 245 23.19 -14.10 25.64
N LYS A 246 23.27 -12.76 25.44
CA LYS A 246 22.85 -11.78 26.45
C LYS A 246 21.32 -11.65 26.46
N ILE A 247 20.76 -11.58 27.67
CA ILE A 247 19.31 -11.33 27.85
C ILE A 247 19.05 -9.85 27.68
N LEU A 248 18.08 -9.52 26.79
CA LEU A 248 17.62 -8.16 26.53
C LEU A 248 16.21 -7.96 27.07
N PHE A 249 16.01 -6.85 27.75
CA PHE A 249 14.71 -6.42 28.26
C PHE A 249 14.13 -5.35 27.35
N ASN A 250 12.83 -5.43 27.10
CA ASN A 250 12.11 -4.49 26.25
C ASN A 250 11.06 -3.71 27.06
N GLY A 251 11.08 -2.39 26.92
CA GLY A 251 10.05 -1.51 27.48
C GLY A 251 9.40 -0.67 26.40
N ILE A 252 8.15 -0.30 26.56
CA ILE A 252 7.42 0.58 25.64
C ILE A 252 6.88 1.78 26.39
N VAL A 253 6.98 2.95 25.76
CA VAL A 253 6.23 4.15 26.12
C VAL A 253 5.13 4.32 25.09
N ASN A 254 3.88 4.16 25.49
CA ASN A 254 2.72 4.43 24.66
C ASN A 254 2.32 5.90 24.80
N ALA A 255 2.05 6.58 23.68
CA ALA A 255 1.49 7.92 23.70
C ALA A 255 0.22 7.97 22.84
N LYS A 256 -0.86 8.50 23.42
CA LYS A 256 -2.10 8.80 22.71
C LYS A 256 -1.99 10.21 22.16
N LEU A 257 -1.95 10.36 20.84
CA LEU A 257 -1.83 11.65 20.19
C LEU A 257 -3.21 12.26 19.93
N ILE A 258 -3.24 13.59 19.78
CA ILE A 258 -4.51 14.33 19.61
C ILE A 258 -5.12 14.16 18.22
N ARG A 259 -4.29 13.85 17.21
CA ARG A 259 -4.71 13.66 15.83
C ARG A 259 -4.31 12.29 15.30
N PRO A 260 -5.03 11.79 14.29
CA PRO A 260 -4.79 10.47 13.73
C PRO A 260 -3.51 10.42 12.89
N SER A 261 -3.05 9.19 12.63
CA SER A 261 -1.91 8.91 11.74
C SER A 261 -2.18 9.25 10.27
N THR A 262 -3.40 9.57 9.90
CA THR A 262 -3.76 10.01 8.55
C THR A 262 -3.52 11.51 8.32
N ASP A 263 -3.40 12.32 9.38
CA ASP A 263 -3.02 13.75 9.28
C ASP A 263 -1.51 13.87 9.04
N TYR A 264 -1.14 13.96 7.76
CA TYR A 264 0.26 13.99 7.30
C TYR A 264 1.09 15.14 7.91
N GLU A 265 0.53 16.36 8.00
CA GLU A 265 1.24 17.51 8.57
C GLU A 265 1.53 17.28 10.07
N PHE A 266 0.54 16.81 10.79
CA PHE A 266 0.69 16.52 12.20
C PHE A 266 1.70 15.38 12.44
N VAL A 267 1.64 14.33 11.64
CA VAL A 267 2.55 13.20 11.80
C VAL A 267 3.99 13.56 11.44
N THR A 268 4.21 14.30 10.37
CA THR A 268 5.55 14.80 10.03
C THR A 268 6.12 15.60 11.19
N HIS A 269 5.31 16.49 11.79
CA HIS A 269 5.69 17.24 13.00
C HIS A 269 6.05 16.33 14.18
N ILE A 270 5.24 15.29 14.44
CA ILE A 270 5.50 14.33 15.53
C ILE A 270 6.77 13.50 15.26
N LEU A 271 6.99 13.07 14.02
CA LEU A 271 8.18 12.32 13.64
C LEU A 271 9.47 13.16 13.80
N GLU A 272 9.45 14.44 13.38
CA GLU A 272 10.59 15.36 13.61
C GLU A 272 10.89 15.55 15.10
N ARG A 273 9.84 15.71 15.91
CA ARG A 273 9.98 15.77 17.37
C ARG A 273 10.51 14.47 17.95
N THR A 274 10.07 13.34 17.40
CA THR A 274 10.52 12.02 17.81
C THR A 274 12.01 11.82 17.48
N ASP A 275 12.43 12.20 16.28
CA ASP A 275 13.84 12.11 15.89
C ASP A 275 14.72 13.00 16.79
N SER A 276 14.23 14.18 17.15
CA SER A 276 14.90 15.09 18.10
C SER A 276 14.99 14.47 19.50
N LEU A 277 13.91 13.87 19.99
CA LEU A 277 13.86 13.16 21.26
C LEU A 277 14.82 11.96 21.25
N LEU A 278 14.77 11.12 20.23
CA LEU A 278 15.63 9.95 20.11
C LEU A 278 17.11 10.34 19.99
N ALA A 279 17.41 11.43 19.24
CA ALA A 279 18.77 11.96 19.16
C ALA A 279 19.28 12.41 20.54
N PHE A 280 18.42 13.11 21.31
CA PHE A 280 18.75 13.52 22.68
C PHE A 280 19.05 12.32 23.59
N PHE A 281 18.21 11.28 23.58
CA PHE A 281 18.46 10.10 24.41
C PHE A 281 19.64 9.26 23.90
N ARG A 282 19.83 9.12 22.58
CA ARG A 282 20.98 8.41 21.99
C ARG A 282 22.33 9.10 22.23
N SER A 283 22.34 10.43 22.42
CA SER A 283 23.55 11.18 22.73
C SER A 283 24.07 10.96 24.15
N LYS A 284 23.25 10.41 25.05
CA LYS A 284 23.65 10.10 26.44
C LYS A 284 24.48 8.81 26.48
N THR A 285 25.48 8.80 27.38
CA THR A 285 26.27 7.60 27.64
C THR A 285 25.56 6.74 28.68
N TYR A 286 25.27 5.51 28.31
CA TYR A 286 24.63 4.53 29.21
C TYR A 286 25.67 3.49 29.67
N PRO A 287 25.51 2.92 30.86
CA PRO A 287 26.45 1.88 31.37
C PRO A 287 26.40 0.59 30.53
N VAL A 288 25.31 0.37 29.80
CA VAL A 288 25.06 -0.81 28.96
C VAL A 288 24.51 -0.41 27.60
N PRO A 289 24.70 -1.22 26.54
CA PRO A 289 24.16 -0.94 25.21
C PRO A 289 22.63 -0.80 25.26
N THR A 290 22.15 0.35 24.79
CA THR A 290 20.71 0.68 24.79
C THR A 290 20.27 1.06 23.40
N ARG A 291 19.14 0.50 22.93
CA ARG A 291 18.53 0.78 21.64
C ARG A 291 17.16 1.43 21.82
N PHE A 292 16.80 2.28 20.84
CA PHE A 292 15.51 2.96 20.79
C PHE A 292 14.93 2.79 19.40
N SER A 293 13.64 2.46 19.31
CA SER A 293 12.89 2.41 18.05
C SER A 293 11.52 3.05 18.22
N VAL A 294 10.96 3.52 17.10
CA VAL A 294 9.56 3.98 17.03
C VAL A 294 8.75 2.84 16.47
N GLU A 295 7.61 2.55 17.07
CA GLU A 295 6.69 1.51 16.65
C GLU A 295 5.25 2.06 16.58
N GLY A 296 4.37 1.33 15.91
CA GLY A 296 2.97 1.67 15.79
C GLY A 296 2.57 2.24 14.44
N THR A 297 1.34 2.72 14.34
CA THR A 297 0.71 3.14 13.08
C THR A 297 1.43 4.31 12.40
N TYR A 298 2.06 5.17 13.20
CA TYR A 298 2.79 6.36 12.72
C TYR A 298 4.06 6.03 11.91
N GLU A 299 4.59 4.82 12.02
CA GLU A 299 5.75 4.41 11.23
C GLU A 299 5.43 4.25 9.73
N GLY A 300 4.18 3.89 9.42
CA GLY A 300 3.71 3.75 8.04
C GLY A 300 3.76 5.05 7.22
N LEU A 301 3.81 6.19 7.88
CA LEU A 301 3.91 7.48 7.20
C LEU A 301 5.31 7.83 6.69
N LYS A 302 6.35 7.23 7.24
CA LYS A 302 7.68 7.26 6.61
C LYS A 302 7.65 6.65 5.21
N GLU A 303 6.78 5.68 4.95
CA GLU A 303 6.59 5.10 3.61
C GLU A 303 6.15 6.16 2.58
N VAL A 304 5.38 7.16 2.99
CA VAL A 304 4.85 8.19 2.08
C VAL A 304 5.94 9.18 1.67
N ASP A 305 6.77 9.65 2.61
CA ASP A 305 7.94 10.49 2.30
C ASP A 305 8.92 9.74 1.39
N GLU A 306 9.08 8.44 1.60
CA GLU A 306 9.91 7.60 0.78
C GLU A 306 9.35 7.40 -0.63
N VAL A 307 8.02 7.30 -0.80
CA VAL A 307 7.39 7.27 -2.13
C VAL A 307 7.66 8.57 -2.88
N ALA A 308 7.61 9.72 -2.20
CA ALA A 308 7.96 11.00 -2.80
C ALA A 308 9.44 11.05 -3.23
N ASN A 309 10.35 10.61 -2.36
CA ASN A 309 11.78 10.54 -2.65
C ASN A 309 12.09 9.55 -3.78
N ASP A 310 11.48 8.38 -3.78
CA ASP A 310 11.57 7.39 -4.86
C ASP A 310 11.05 7.97 -6.20
N SER A 311 10.01 8.80 -6.16
CA SER A 311 9.48 9.46 -7.36
C SER A 311 10.45 10.49 -7.92
N ILE A 312 11.10 11.29 -7.07
CA ILE A 312 12.15 12.23 -7.46
C ILE A 312 13.35 11.48 -8.04
N PHE A 313 13.78 10.41 -7.39
CA PHE A 313 14.87 9.56 -7.86
C PHE A 313 14.55 8.92 -9.22
N SER A 314 13.35 8.34 -9.37
CA SER A 314 12.84 7.78 -10.62
C SER A 314 12.86 8.82 -11.76
N PHE A 315 12.38 10.04 -11.47
CA PHE A 315 12.41 11.16 -12.41
C PHE A 315 13.84 11.47 -12.87
N GLY A 316 14.79 11.53 -11.93
CA GLY A 316 16.21 11.78 -12.24
C GLY A 316 16.81 10.69 -13.13
N VAL A 317 16.61 9.42 -12.80
CA VAL A 317 17.09 8.27 -13.59
C VAL A 317 16.47 8.28 -14.99
N SER A 318 15.16 8.50 -15.09
CA SER A 318 14.45 8.59 -16.37
C SER A 318 14.98 9.73 -17.23
N LEU A 319 15.22 10.89 -16.63
CA LEU A 319 15.77 12.05 -17.31
C LEU A 319 17.16 11.75 -17.92
N VAL A 320 18.05 11.13 -17.15
CA VAL A 320 19.38 10.72 -17.63
C VAL A 320 19.27 9.73 -18.79
N LEU A 321 18.44 8.69 -18.66
CA LEU A 321 18.25 7.70 -19.71
C LEU A 321 17.67 8.31 -21.00
N ILE A 322 16.70 9.21 -20.88
CA ILE A 322 16.14 9.93 -22.01
C ILE A 322 17.21 10.79 -22.72
N VAL A 323 18.05 11.50 -21.98
CA VAL A 323 19.14 12.29 -22.53
C VAL A 323 20.13 11.40 -23.30
N LEU A 324 20.50 10.26 -22.72
CA LEU A 324 21.42 9.30 -23.36
C LEU A 324 20.81 8.69 -24.64
N LEU A 325 19.55 8.27 -24.59
CA LEU A 325 18.86 7.70 -25.75
C LEU A 325 18.63 8.71 -26.85
N THR A 326 18.20 9.91 -26.54
CA THR A 326 18.03 10.98 -27.53
C THR A 326 19.38 11.38 -28.15
N MET A 327 20.46 11.37 -27.35
CA MET A 327 21.83 11.58 -27.85
C MET A 327 22.24 10.47 -28.84
N PHE A 328 21.92 9.23 -28.55
CA PHE A 328 22.14 8.10 -29.44
C PHE A 328 21.35 8.23 -30.76
N PHE A 329 20.04 8.55 -30.69
CA PHE A 329 19.20 8.68 -31.88
C PHE A 329 19.55 9.87 -32.76
N PHE A 330 19.78 11.04 -32.15
CA PHE A 330 20.11 12.27 -32.90
C PHE A 330 21.61 12.41 -33.24
N ARG A 331 22.47 11.62 -32.60
CA ARG A 331 23.95 11.72 -32.74
C ARG A 331 24.48 13.12 -32.58
N SER A 332 23.89 13.88 -31.68
CA SER A 332 24.19 15.29 -31.44
C SER A 332 23.83 15.64 -30.02
N VAL A 333 24.59 16.52 -29.37
CA VAL A 333 24.27 17.07 -28.04
C VAL A 333 23.10 18.05 -28.09
N LYS A 334 22.94 18.77 -29.19
CA LYS A 334 21.86 19.77 -29.36
C LYS A 334 20.46 19.12 -29.35
N GLY A 335 20.32 17.93 -29.93
CA GLY A 335 19.04 17.21 -29.98
C GLY A 335 18.46 16.92 -28.56
N PRO A 336 19.20 16.22 -27.70
CA PRO A 336 18.79 15.97 -26.32
C PRO A 336 18.42 17.24 -25.54
N ILE A 337 19.25 18.30 -25.61
CA ILE A 337 18.99 19.56 -24.89
C ILE A 337 17.66 20.17 -25.34
N LEU A 338 17.40 20.23 -26.65
CA LEU A 338 16.17 20.80 -27.21
C LEU A 338 14.94 20.02 -26.76
N VAL A 339 15.02 18.70 -26.87
CA VAL A 339 13.91 17.80 -26.55
C VAL A 339 13.63 17.81 -25.03
N THR A 340 14.67 17.66 -24.21
CA THR A 340 14.55 17.64 -22.76
C THR A 340 14.08 18.98 -22.19
N ALA A 341 14.63 20.11 -22.66
CA ALA A 341 14.18 21.44 -22.24
C ALA A 341 12.71 21.68 -22.55
N SER A 342 12.23 21.19 -23.70
CA SER A 342 10.82 21.30 -24.08
C SER A 342 9.92 20.53 -23.10
N VAL A 343 10.26 19.30 -22.72
CA VAL A 343 9.43 18.49 -21.81
C VAL A 343 9.50 19.03 -20.38
N LEU A 344 10.68 19.41 -19.89
CA LEU A 344 10.82 20.05 -18.58
C LEU A 344 9.99 21.32 -18.48
N TYR A 345 9.93 22.11 -19.58
CA TYR A 345 9.04 23.26 -19.63
C TYR A 345 7.56 22.85 -19.51
N ALA A 346 7.13 21.73 -20.11
CA ALA A 346 5.76 21.25 -20.03
C ALA A 346 5.35 20.74 -18.62
N CYS A 347 6.31 20.30 -17.82
CA CYS A 347 6.06 19.93 -16.43
C CYS A 347 5.62 21.13 -15.57
N ILE A 348 6.12 22.33 -15.85
CA ILE A 348 5.80 23.55 -15.08
C ILE A 348 4.30 23.87 -15.12
N PRO A 349 3.64 24.06 -16.28
CA PRO A 349 2.22 24.34 -16.33
C PRO A 349 1.36 23.17 -15.81
N THR A 350 1.85 21.93 -15.89
CA THR A 350 1.15 20.77 -15.34
C THR A 350 1.11 20.80 -13.81
N LEU A 351 2.26 21.03 -13.17
CA LEU A 351 2.34 21.16 -11.72
C LEU A 351 1.61 22.43 -11.23
N ALA A 352 1.67 23.53 -12.01
CA ALA A 352 0.88 24.74 -11.72
C ALA A 352 -0.61 24.48 -11.76
N PHE A 353 -1.10 23.73 -12.75
CA PHE A 353 -2.47 23.30 -12.81
C PHE A 353 -2.87 22.48 -11.58
N THR A 354 -2.03 21.52 -11.18
CA THR A 354 -2.25 20.70 -9.97
C THR A 354 -2.30 21.57 -8.71
N ALA A 355 -1.39 22.53 -8.58
CA ALA A 355 -1.35 23.44 -7.43
C ALA A 355 -2.58 24.35 -7.36
N LEU A 356 -3.05 24.86 -8.50
CA LEU A 356 -4.21 25.78 -8.56
C LEU A 356 -5.55 25.07 -8.36
N PHE A 357 -5.71 23.85 -8.87
CA PHE A 357 -7.00 23.14 -8.83
C PHE A 357 -7.15 22.24 -7.61
N TYR A 358 -6.08 21.62 -7.15
CA TYR A 358 -6.12 20.67 -6.04
C TYR A 358 -5.37 21.15 -4.80
N GLY A 359 -4.33 21.98 -4.94
CA GLY A 359 -3.49 22.45 -3.84
C GLY A 359 -2.66 21.34 -3.18
N LYS A 360 -2.99 20.08 -3.47
CA LYS A 360 -2.40 18.87 -2.89
C LYS A 360 -2.13 17.83 -4.00
N MET A 361 -1.15 16.96 -3.77
CA MET A 361 -0.89 15.78 -4.59
C MET A 361 -1.17 14.53 -3.76
N ASN A 362 -1.98 13.64 -4.27
CA ASN A 362 -2.16 12.32 -3.71
C ASN A 362 -1.00 11.38 -4.10
N PRO A 363 -0.82 10.20 -3.46
CA PRO A 363 0.25 9.26 -3.78
C PRO A 363 0.31 8.81 -5.24
N PHE A 364 -0.78 8.92 -6.00
CA PHE A 364 -0.85 8.58 -7.42
C PHE A 364 -0.45 9.74 -8.33
N THR A 365 -0.63 10.99 -7.91
CA THR A 365 -0.27 12.17 -8.71
C THR A 365 1.18 12.59 -8.53
N VAL A 366 1.87 12.16 -7.48
CA VAL A 366 3.28 12.51 -7.21
C VAL A 366 4.20 12.13 -8.36
N PHE A 367 3.97 10.97 -8.99
CA PHE A 367 4.81 10.51 -10.10
C PHE A 367 4.34 10.96 -11.49
N VAL A 368 3.32 11.84 -11.56
CA VAL A 368 2.82 12.35 -12.85
C VAL A 368 3.90 13.05 -13.67
N ALA A 369 4.85 13.76 -13.01
CA ALA A 369 5.95 14.42 -13.68
C ALA A 369 6.87 13.43 -14.43
N SER A 370 7.18 12.27 -13.84
CA SER A 370 7.97 11.22 -14.49
C SER A 370 7.23 10.62 -15.70
N ILE A 371 5.91 10.46 -15.58
CA ILE A 371 5.08 9.98 -16.69
C ILE A 371 5.04 10.99 -17.83
N ILE A 372 4.85 12.27 -17.53
CA ILE A 372 4.85 13.34 -18.55
C ILE A 372 6.22 13.46 -19.22
N LEU A 373 7.30 13.26 -18.47
CA LEU A 373 8.64 13.22 -19.03
C LEU A 373 8.75 12.14 -20.11
N GLY A 374 8.20 10.94 -19.87
CA GLY A 374 8.20 9.84 -20.85
C GLY A 374 7.29 10.08 -22.05
N ILE A 375 6.04 10.53 -21.83
CA ILE A 375 5.04 10.69 -22.89
C ILE A 375 5.23 12.01 -23.67
N GLY A 376 5.55 13.09 -22.97
CA GLY A 376 5.63 14.44 -23.54
C GLY A 376 6.77 14.64 -24.51
N ILE A 377 7.79 13.80 -24.42
CA ILE A 377 8.99 13.88 -25.26
C ILE A 377 8.71 13.55 -26.73
N ASP A 378 7.69 12.74 -27.00
CA ASP A 378 7.34 12.22 -28.31
C ASP A 378 7.10 13.34 -29.33
N TYR A 379 6.34 14.35 -28.95
CA TYR A 379 6.02 15.48 -29.83
C TYR A 379 7.29 16.20 -30.29
N SER A 380 8.23 16.41 -29.37
CA SER A 380 9.49 17.11 -29.66
C SER A 380 10.40 16.28 -30.57
N ILE A 381 10.48 14.95 -30.36
CA ILE A 381 11.26 14.05 -31.22
C ILE A 381 10.71 14.04 -32.64
N HIS A 382 9.39 13.97 -32.79
CA HIS A 382 8.74 13.94 -34.11
C HIS A 382 8.89 15.27 -34.87
N ILE A 383 8.79 16.45 -34.20
CA ILE A 383 9.08 17.74 -34.84
C ILE A 383 10.51 17.79 -35.30
N LEU A 384 11.46 17.46 -34.41
CA LEU A 384 12.88 17.56 -34.66
C LEU A 384 13.30 16.61 -35.79
N GLY A 385 12.84 15.34 -35.77
CA GLY A 385 13.10 14.37 -36.81
C GLY A 385 12.49 14.74 -38.17
N THR A 386 11.32 15.39 -38.14
CA THR A 386 10.71 15.91 -39.40
C THR A 386 11.45 17.13 -39.92
N ALA A 387 11.86 18.05 -39.05
CA ALA A 387 12.66 19.19 -39.40
C ALA A 387 14.04 18.79 -39.99
N GLN A 388 14.68 17.77 -39.43
CA GLN A 388 15.94 17.22 -40.02
C GLN A 388 15.76 16.73 -41.46
N LYS A 389 14.57 16.16 -41.81
CA LYS A 389 14.28 15.70 -43.16
C LYS A 389 14.13 16.91 -44.14
N PHE A 390 13.54 18.00 -43.65
CA PHE A 390 13.36 19.19 -44.48
C PHE A 390 14.65 20.01 -44.61
N LEU A 391 15.56 19.94 -43.63
CA LEU A 391 16.84 20.63 -43.67
C LEU A 391 17.67 20.28 -44.95
N GLN A 392 17.47 19.10 -45.53
CA GLN A 392 18.13 18.69 -46.77
C GLN A 392 17.52 19.32 -48.03
N LYS A 393 16.30 19.91 -47.92
CA LYS A 393 15.50 20.37 -49.06
C LYS A 393 15.23 21.86 -49.10
N SER A 394 15.43 22.54 -48.00
CA SER A 394 15.07 23.94 -47.83
C SER A 394 16.31 24.79 -47.48
N SER A 395 16.29 26.07 -47.93
CA SER A 395 17.45 26.98 -47.82
C SER A 395 17.50 27.72 -46.49
N THR A 396 16.37 27.87 -45.77
CA THR A 396 16.27 28.68 -44.56
C THR A 396 15.73 27.89 -43.39
N LEU A 397 16.20 28.15 -42.17
CA LEU A 397 15.71 27.53 -40.94
C LEU A 397 14.20 27.82 -40.71
N GLU A 398 13.75 29.01 -41.09
CA GLU A 398 12.36 29.45 -40.97
C GLU A 398 11.41 28.53 -41.80
N GLU A 399 11.76 28.31 -43.06
CA GLU A 399 11.03 27.45 -43.98
C GLU A 399 11.01 26.00 -43.50
N VAL A 400 12.13 25.50 -42.96
CA VAL A 400 12.25 24.15 -42.38
C VAL A 400 11.29 23.98 -41.21
N LEU A 401 11.27 24.94 -40.27
CA LEU A 401 10.40 24.90 -39.11
C LEU A 401 8.93 25.03 -39.50
N GLU A 402 8.58 25.91 -40.43
CA GLU A 402 7.21 26.03 -40.93
C GLU A 402 6.70 24.73 -41.57
N LEU A 403 7.50 24.10 -42.46
CA LEU A 403 7.13 22.86 -43.10
C LEU A 403 7.03 21.70 -42.10
N ALA A 404 7.94 21.63 -41.13
CA ALA A 404 7.89 20.59 -40.11
C ALA A 404 6.64 20.73 -39.22
N GLN A 405 6.36 21.95 -38.73
CA GLN A 405 5.19 22.22 -37.89
C GLN A 405 3.89 21.98 -38.66
N ARG A 406 3.76 22.48 -39.89
CA ARG A 406 2.59 22.27 -40.76
C ARG A 406 2.30 20.79 -40.97
N ARG A 407 3.35 19.97 -41.13
CA ARG A 407 3.23 18.54 -41.34
C ARG A 407 2.85 17.77 -40.06
N MET A 408 3.37 18.17 -38.92
CA MET A 408 3.19 17.45 -37.65
C MET A 408 1.97 17.88 -36.86
N LEU A 409 1.46 19.09 -37.02
CA LEU A 409 0.38 19.64 -36.20
C LEU A 409 -0.91 18.79 -36.25
N LYS A 410 -1.30 18.31 -37.43
CA LYS A 410 -2.50 17.45 -37.54
C LYS A 410 -2.32 16.07 -36.89
N PRO A 411 -1.23 15.32 -37.15
CA PRO A 411 -0.93 14.10 -36.40
C PRO A 411 -0.87 14.30 -34.87
N PHE A 412 -0.30 15.41 -34.41
CA PHE A 412 -0.18 15.70 -32.98
C PHE A 412 -1.54 15.93 -32.29
N ILE A 413 -2.42 16.74 -32.91
CA ILE A 413 -3.76 16.93 -32.37
C ILE A 413 -4.48 15.58 -32.27
N LEU A 414 -4.29 14.71 -33.24
CA LEU A 414 -4.93 13.40 -33.26
C LEU A 414 -4.34 12.47 -32.19
N ALA A 415 -3.01 12.35 -32.11
CA ALA A 415 -2.32 11.54 -31.10
C ALA A 415 -2.59 12.09 -29.67
N SER A 416 -2.50 13.40 -29.49
CA SER A 416 -2.83 14.03 -28.20
C SER A 416 -4.28 13.74 -27.80
N PHE A 417 -5.23 13.80 -28.76
CA PHE A 417 -6.63 13.50 -28.51
C PHE A 417 -6.83 12.04 -28.06
N THR A 418 -6.16 11.06 -28.69
CA THR A 418 -6.24 9.65 -28.31
C THR A 418 -5.73 9.43 -26.89
N THR A 419 -4.56 10.00 -26.55
CA THR A 419 -3.93 9.83 -25.26
C THR A 419 -4.70 10.59 -24.16
N VAL A 420 -5.15 11.82 -24.43
CA VAL A 420 -6.00 12.59 -23.51
C VAL A 420 -7.32 11.85 -23.25
N ALA A 421 -7.98 11.36 -24.32
CA ALA A 421 -9.22 10.62 -24.19
C ALA A 421 -9.03 9.34 -23.35
N ALA A 422 -7.89 8.67 -23.50
CA ALA A 422 -7.54 7.52 -22.67
C ALA A 422 -7.37 7.89 -21.18
N PHE A 423 -6.70 9.01 -20.87
CA PHE A 423 -6.60 9.49 -19.49
C PHE A 423 -7.95 9.98 -18.94
N LEU A 424 -8.78 10.62 -19.76
CA LEU A 424 -10.10 11.08 -19.34
C LEU A 424 -11.05 9.91 -19.02
N THR A 425 -10.79 8.69 -19.48
CA THR A 425 -11.57 7.53 -19.01
C THR A 425 -11.44 7.31 -17.51
N LEU A 426 -10.32 7.71 -16.91
CA LEU A 426 -10.12 7.64 -15.46
C LEU A 426 -11.08 8.55 -14.67
N LEU A 427 -11.72 9.52 -15.31
CA LEU A 427 -12.75 10.35 -14.68
C LEU A 427 -14.04 9.56 -14.41
N THR A 428 -14.23 8.39 -15.02
CA THR A 428 -15.37 7.51 -14.75
C THR A 428 -15.12 6.59 -13.54
N ALA A 429 -13.93 6.60 -12.97
CA ALA A 429 -13.60 5.83 -11.79
C ALA A 429 -14.26 6.41 -10.54
N HIS A 430 -14.72 5.55 -9.65
CA HIS A 430 -15.21 5.93 -8.32
C HIS A 430 -14.06 6.31 -7.40
N PHE A 431 -12.90 5.73 -7.62
CA PHE A 431 -11.69 6.01 -6.86
C PHE A 431 -11.11 7.39 -7.24
N ARG A 432 -11.18 8.34 -6.31
CA ARG A 432 -10.77 9.74 -6.52
C ARG A 432 -9.30 9.88 -6.95
N GLY A 433 -8.42 9.00 -6.48
CA GLY A 433 -7.02 9.00 -6.90
C GLY A 433 -6.84 8.84 -8.40
N PHE A 434 -7.65 8.00 -9.06
CA PHE A 434 -7.63 7.83 -10.51
C PHE A 434 -8.26 9.03 -11.23
N TYR A 435 -9.36 9.56 -10.69
CA TYR A 435 -9.98 10.76 -11.22
C TYR A 435 -9.00 11.94 -11.31
N GLU A 436 -8.34 12.27 -10.19
CA GLU A 436 -7.39 13.37 -10.11
C GLU A 436 -6.17 13.12 -11.02
N PHE A 437 -5.62 11.91 -10.99
CA PHE A 437 -4.52 11.53 -11.86
C PHE A 437 -4.89 11.66 -13.34
N GLY A 438 -6.05 11.16 -13.74
CA GLY A 438 -6.53 11.21 -15.12
C GLY A 438 -6.62 12.64 -15.66
N LEU A 439 -7.13 13.58 -14.85
CA LEU A 439 -7.23 14.99 -15.22
C LEU A 439 -5.86 15.65 -15.32
N VAL A 440 -4.99 15.47 -14.33
CA VAL A 440 -3.65 16.05 -14.31
C VAL A 440 -2.79 15.50 -15.45
N ALA A 441 -2.83 14.19 -15.71
CA ALA A 441 -2.10 13.57 -16.81
C ALA A 441 -2.62 14.05 -18.17
N SER A 442 -3.95 14.20 -18.34
CA SER A 442 -4.57 14.75 -19.55
C SER A 442 -4.06 16.15 -19.84
N MET A 443 -4.04 17.03 -18.82
CA MET A 443 -3.50 18.38 -18.95
C MET A 443 -2.00 18.36 -19.26
N GLY A 444 -1.23 17.43 -18.66
CA GLY A 444 0.19 17.24 -18.94
C GLY A 444 0.48 16.90 -20.40
N VAL A 445 -0.32 16.01 -21.01
CA VAL A 445 -0.22 15.67 -22.43
C VAL A 445 -0.53 16.89 -23.31
N ILE A 446 -1.60 17.64 -22.99
CA ILE A 446 -1.96 18.87 -23.71
C ILE A 446 -0.84 19.90 -23.62
N PHE A 447 -0.29 20.14 -22.42
CA PHE A 447 0.81 21.10 -22.25
C PHE A 447 2.09 20.63 -22.94
N SER A 448 2.38 19.34 -22.97
CA SER A 448 3.53 18.78 -23.71
C SER A 448 3.40 18.98 -25.21
N MET A 449 2.21 18.75 -25.79
CA MET A 449 1.94 19.05 -27.20
C MET A 449 2.09 20.54 -27.48
N LEU A 450 1.46 21.40 -26.66
CA LEU A 450 1.53 22.86 -26.83
C LEU A 450 2.97 23.38 -26.73
N THR A 451 3.74 22.87 -25.76
CA THR A 451 5.13 23.26 -25.58
C THR A 451 5.98 22.85 -26.78
N SER A 452 5.78 21.65 -27.31
CA SER A 452 6.49 21.19 -28.50
C SER A 452 6.15 22.02 -29.75
N VAL A 453 4.91 22.48 -29.86
CA VAL A 453 4.47 23.31 -30.99
C VAL A 453 4.86 24.78 -30.84
N LEU A 454 4.80 25.33 -29.62
CA LEU A 454 5.01 26.75 -29.34
C LEU A 454 6.43 27.08 -28.86
N VAL A 455 6.96 26.32 -27.88
CA VAL A 455 8.22 26.70 -27.22
C VAL A 455 9.43 26.10 -27.94
N LEU A 456 9.34 24.86 -28.41
CA LEU A 456 10.46 24.18 -29.07
C LEU A 456 11.02 24.92 -30.27
N PRO A 457 10.22 25.54 -31.18
CA PRO A 457 10.77 26.37 -32.27
C PRO A 457 11.59 27.55 -31.77
N VAL A 458 11.25 28.17 -30.63
CA VAL A 458 12.03 29.27 -30.01
C VAL A 458 13.37 28.71 -29.52
N PHE A 459 13.39 27.59 -28.84
CA PHE A 459 14.62 26.94 -28.36
C PHE A 459 15.54 26.57 -29.52
N ILE A 460 14.99 26.00 -30.61
CA ILE A 460 15.78 25.66 -31.82
C ILE A 460 16.43 26.93 -32.39
N LYS A 461 15.68 28.03 -32.51
CA LYS A 461 16.20 29.28 -33.05
C LYS A 461 17.27 29.88 -32.13
N CYS A 462 17.11 29.81 -30.81
CA CYS A 462 18.09 30.32 -29.84
C CYS A 462 19.36 29.48 -29.82
N MET A 463 19.26 28.15 -29.98
CA MET A 463 20.43 27.25 -30.02
C MET A 463 21.17 27.20 -31.38
N GLY A 464 20.78 28.06 -32.31
CA GLY A 464 21.48 28.22 -33.60
C GLY A 464 21.15 27.13 -34.62
N GLY A 465 19.99 26.47 -34.50
CA GLY A 465 19.46 25.57 -35.54
C GLY A 465 19.25 24.12 -35.13
N ILE A 466 18.95 23.31 -36.11
CA ILE A 466 18.56 21.90 -35.98
C ILE A 466 19.82 21.02 -36.11
N PRO A 467 19.97 19.94 -35.28
CA PRO A 467 21.08 19.00 -35.45
C PRO A 467 20.99 18.27 -36.80
N ALA A 468 22.15 17.96 -37.40
CA ALA A 468 22.18 17.24 -38.68
C ALA A 468 21.47 15.87 -38.57
N ALA A 469 20.83 15.47 -39.67
CA ALA A 469 20.18 14.16 -39.73
C ALA A 469 21.25 13.04 -39.67
N PRO A 470 21.03 11.98 -38.86
CA PRO A 470 21.94 10.86 -38.82
C PRO A 470 22.00 10.17 -40.17
N LYS A 471 23.19 9.95 -40.69
CA LYS A 471 23.43 9.25 -41.96
C LYS A 471 23.31 7.73 -41.78
N GLY A 472 22.60 7.06 -42.67
CA GLY A 472 22.46 5.63 -42.72
C GLY A 472 21.00 5.12 -42.59
N SER A 473 20.75 3.96 -43.21
CA SER A 473 19.49 3.20 -43.09
C SER A 473 19.58 2.28 -41.89
N LEU A 474 18.46 2.08 -41.19
CA LEU A 474 18.32 1.07 -40.13
C LEU A 474 18.25 -0.34 -40.67
N LEU A 475 17.86 -0.51 -41.98
CA LEU A 475 17.79 -1.78 -42.63
C LEU A 475 19.05 -2.04 -43.48
N PRO A 476 19.50 -3.30 -43.65
CA PRO A 476 20.63 -3.62 -44.47
C PRO A 476 20.45 -3.07 -45.89
N LYS A 477 21.52 -2.41 -46.42
CA LYS A 477 21.46 -1.78 -47.76
C LYS A 477 21.13 -2.80 -48.88
N SER A 478 21.48 -4.07 -48.71
CA SER A 478 21.27 -5.16 -49.66
C SER A 478 19.80 -5.63 -49.77
N TRP A 479 18.91 -5.20 -48.87
CA TRP A 479 17.52 -5.64 -48.89
C TRP A 479 16.70 -4.80 -49.87
N SER A 480 16.03 -5.47 -50.82
CA SER A 480 15.01 -4.84 -51.65
C SER A 480 13.71 -4.61 -50.89
N ASP A 481 12.84 -3.71 -51.34
CA ASP A 481 11.52 -3.51 -50.75
C ASP A 481 10.71 -4.81 -50.66
N ALA A 482 10.83 -5.72 -51.65
CA ALA A 482 10.19 -7.03 -51.60
C ALA A 482 10.70 -7.92 -50.46
N LYS A 483 12.04 -7.92 -50.19
CA LYS A 483 12.62 -8.64 -49.05
C LYS A 483 12.16 -8.07 -47.72
N ILE A 484 12.08 -6.75 -47.61
CA ILE A 484 11.56 -6.07 -46.41
C ILE A 484 10.12 -6.47 -46.13
N VAL A 485 9.25 -6.44 -47.13
CA VAL A 485 7.84 -6.87 -46.99
C VAL A 485 7.73 -8.33 -46.58
N SER A 486 8.56 -9.22 -47.22
CA SER A 486 8.59 -10.64 -46.88
C SER A 486 9.04 -10.88 -45.44
N PHE A 487 10.05 -10.14 -44.96
CA PHE A 487 10.53 -10.21 -43.60
C PHE A 487 9.41 -9.80 -42.58
N PHE A 488 8.75 -8.68 -42.79
CA PHE A 488 7.63 -8.27 -41.95
C PHE A 488 6.41 -9.18 -42.04
N LYS A 489 6.19 -9.85 -43.18
CA LYS A 489 5.15 -10.88 -43.33
C LYS A 489 5.44 -12.09 -42.41
N VAL A 490 6.69 -12.57 -42.41
CA VAL A 490 7.09 -13.67 -41.51
C VAL A 490 6.94 -13.24 -40.04
N LEU A 491 7.42 -12.05 -39.68
CA LEU A 491 7.26 -11.54 -38.32
C LEU A 491 5.76 -11.38 -37.90
N ALA A 492 4.90 -10.94 -38.82
CA ALA A 492 3.46 -10.84 -38.54
C ALA A 492 2.86 -12.24 -38.32
N PHE A 493 3.26 -13.25 -39.09
CA PHE A 493 2.83 -14.63 -38.87
C PHE A 493 3.30 -15.17 -37.51
N ILE A 494 4.56 -14.94 -37.14
CA ILE A 494 5.09 -15.28 -35.82
C ILE A 494 4.29 -14.53 -34.73
N GLY A 495 4.02 -13.25 -34.93
CA GLY A 495 3.19 -12.44 -34.02
C GLY A 495 1.81 -13.05 -33.79
N PHE A 496 1.12 -13.51 -34.86
CA PHE A 496 -0.16 -14.20 -34.72
C PHE A 496 -0.04 -15.53 -33.96
N ALA A 497 1.02 -16.31 -34.21
CA ALA A 497 1.26 -17.56 -33.49
C ALA A 497 1.50 -17.31 -31.99
N LEU A 498 2.33 -16.30 -31.67
CA LEU A 498 2.54 -15.87 -30.29
C LEU A 498 1.25 -15.33 -29.67
N GLY A 499 0.37 -14.68 -30.44
CA GLY A 499 -0.95 -14.24 -29.98
C GLY A 499 -1.84 -15.39 -29.53
N ILE A 500 -1.80 -16.54 -30.23
CA ILE A 500 -2.55 -17.75 -29.81
C ILE A 500 -2.01 -18.26 -28.47
N VAL A 501 -0.69 -18.29 -28.30
CA VAL A 501 -0.06 -18.67 -27.02
C VAL A 501 -0.40 -17.65 -25.91
N ALA A 502 -0.43 -16.36 -26.25
CA ALA A 502 -0.76 -15.29 -25.32
C ALA A 502 -2.21 -15.39 -24.79
N ILE A 503 -3.17 -15.90 -25.56
CA ILE A 503 -4.54 -16.16 -25.13
C ILE A 503 -4.56 -17.15 -23.95
N TRP A 504 -3.69 -18.15 -23.99
CA TRP A 504 -3.61 -19.14 -22.91
C TRP A 504 -3.13 -18.49 -21.61
N PHE A 505 -2.00 -17.78 -21.66
CA PHE A 505 -1.42 -17.15 -20.47
C PHE A 505 -2.23 -15.92 -19.99
N ALA A 506 -2.95 -15.22 -20.84
CA ALA A 506 -3.78 -14.08 -20.43
C ALA A 506 -4.86 -14.42 -19.39
N ARG A 507 -5.19 -15.72 -19.24
CA ARG A 507 -6.12 -16.20 -18.20
C ARG A 507 -5.52 -16.17 -16.81
N ASP A 508 -4.18 -16.22 -16.71
CA ASP A 508 -3.45 -16.27 -15.46
C ASP A 508 -3.09 -14.87 -14.93
N VAL A 509 -3.55 -13.80 -15.60
CA VAL A 509 -3.45 -12.44 -15.10
C VAL A 509 -4.36 -12.30 -13.89
N ASP A 510 -3.77 -12.02 -12.73
CA ASP A 510 -4.46 -11.92 -11.45
C ASP A 510 -4.21 -10.56 -10.79
N PHE A 511 -5.01 -10.25 -9.78
CA PHE A 511 -4.86 -9.04 -8.96
C PHE A 511 -4.03 -9.36 -7.71
N GLU A 512 -3.14 -8.45 -7.30
CA GLU A 512 -2.34 -8.62 -6.09
C GLU A 512 -3.18 -8.34 -4.84
N HIS A 513 -3.51 -9.40 -4.13
CA HIS A 513 -4.28 -9.35 -2.90
C HIS A 513 -3.40 -9.25 -1.65
N ASN A 514 -2.12 -9.57 -1.76
CA ASN A 514 -1.18 -9.48 -0.66
C ASN A 514 -0.51 -8.10 -0.65
N LEU A 515 -1.00 -7.22 0.23
CA LEU A 515 -0.50 -5.85 0.36
C LEU A 515 0.96 -5.76 0.77
N ARG A 516 1.49 -6.78 1.44
CA ARG A 516 2.90 -6.87 1.79
C ARG A 516 3.81 -6.88 0.56
N ASN A 517 3.33 -7.48 -0.55
CA ASN A 517 4.06 -7.51 -1.82
C ASN A 517 4.17 -6.14 -2.49
N LEU A 518 3.41 -5.14 -2.05
CA LEU A 518 3.43 -3.78 -2.58
C LEU A 518 4.34 -2.84 -1.79
N ARG A 519 4.78 -3.27 -0.59
CA ARG A 519 5.64 -2.48 0.30
C ARG A 519 7.10 -2.47 -0.14
N ARG A 520 7.89 -1.66 0.52
CA ARG A 520 9.31 -1.44 0.25
C ARG A 520 10.17 -2.67 0.56
N VAL A 521 11.10 -3.00 -0.34
CA VAL A 521 12.05 -4.12 -0.16
C VAL A 521 13.02 -3.89 1.02
N SER A 522 13.37 -2.63 1.31
CA SER A 522 14.33 -2.29 2.38
C SER A 522 13.72 -2.39 3.78
N ILE A 523 12.42 -2.10 3.92
CA ILE A 523 11.71 -2.23 5.20
C ILE A 523 11.78 -3.67 5.68
N GLU A 524 11.59 -4.64 4.78
CA GLU A 524 11.66 -6.07 5.13
C GLU A 524 13.03 -6.52 5.65
N LYS A 525 14.13 -5.87 5.21
CA LYS A 525 15.49 -6.17 5.67
C LYS A 525 15.91 -5.35 6.88
N THR A 526 15.52 -4.08 6.94
CA THR A 526 15.87 -3.15 8.02
C THR A 526 14.99 -3.36 9.23
N GLU A 527 13.69 -3.64 9.05
CA GLU A 527 12.75 -3.97 10.12
C GLU A 527 13.19 -5.20 10.92
N LYS A 528 13.77 -6.22 10.25
CA LYS A 528 14.33 -7.37 10.97
C LYS A 528 15.57 -7.05 11.79
N LYS A 529 16.29 -5.96 11.46
CA LYS A 529 17.57 -5.62 12.08
C LYS A 529 17.46 -4.55 13.17
N ASP A 530 16.51 -3.62 13.04
CA ASP A 530 16.40 -2.43 13.89
C ASP A 530 15.17 -2.44 14.81
N ARG A 531 14.16 -3.29 14.55
CA ARG A 531 13.02 -3.44 15.47
C ARG A 531 13.44 -4.13 16.74
N ILE A 532 13.20 -3.43 17.84
CA ILE A 532 13.27 -4.01 19.16
C ILE A 532 12.10 -5.00 19.24
N GLY A 533 12.39 -6.29 19.33
CA GLY A 533 11.48 -7.44 19.14
C GLY A 533 10.15 -7.50 19.92
N THR A 534 9.54 -6.35 20.19
CA THR A 534 8.20 -6.23 20.76
C THR A 534 7.13 -6.67 19.76
N GLY A 535 7.44 -6.53 18.44
CA GLY A 535 6.58 -7.00 17.36
C GLY A 535 6.72 -8.48 17.03
N GLU A 536 7.91 -9.12 17.27
CA GLU A 536 8.10 -10.54 16.94
C GLU A 536 7.37 -11.49 17.90
N ALA A 537 7.23 -11.13 19.17
CA ALA A 537 6.40 -11.90 20.10
C ALA A 537 4.91 -11.86 19.71
N ARG A 538 4.47 -10.77 19.07
CA ARG A 538 3.12 -10.61 18.50
C ARG A 538 3.02 -11.08 17.04
N SER A 539 4.12 -11.06 16.28
CA SER A 539 4.17 -11.43 14.85
C SER A 539 4.12 -12.96 14.61
N ASN A 540 4.47 -13.78 15.57
CA ASN A 540 4.24 -15.23 15.48
C ASN A 540 2.76 -15.59 15.65
N ASN A 541 1.93 -14.68 16.16
CA ASN A 541 0.49 -14.80 16.14
C ASN A 541 -0.05 -14.27 14.80
N ARG A 542 -0.65 -15.13 14.02
CA ARG A 542 -1.20 -14.92 12.66
C ARG A 542 -2.39 -13.93 12.57
N ALA A 543 -2.53 -12.98 13.48
CA ALA A 543 -3.70 -12.14 13.61
C ALA A 543 -3.43 -10.65 13.35
N SER A 544 -4.46 -9.92 12.93
CA SER A 544 -4.44 -8.47 12.77
C SER A 544 -4.17 -7.78 14.12
N SER A 545 -3.16 -6.93 14.17
CA SER A 545 -2.87 -6.11 15.36
C SER A 545 -3.74 -4.84 15.43
N THR A 546 -4.43 -4.49 14.34
CA THR A 546 -5.29 -3.31 14.26
C THR A 546 -6.73 -3.74 14.42
N PRO A 547 -7.43 -3.33 15.49
CA PRO A 547 -8.83 -3.69 15.70
C PRO A 547 -9.75 -2.91 14.76
N ALA A 548 -10.91 -3.48 14.53
CA ALA A 548 -12.08 -2.76 14.04
C ALA A 548 -12.88 -2.29 15.25
N ALA A 549 -13.16 -0.98 15.33
CA ALA A 549 -13.93 -0.40 16.43
C ALA A 549 -15.40 -0.28 16.06
N VAL A 550 -16.29 -0.69 16.95
CA VAL A 550 -17.74 -0.60 16.81
C VAL A 550 -18.25 0.50 17.72
N MET A 551 -19.02 1.42 17.18
CA MET A 551 -19.62 2.54 17.92
C MET A 551 -21.12 2.34 18.08
N GLY A 552 -21.59 2.47 19.32
CA GLY A 552 -23.00 2.56 19.67
C GLY A 552 -23.40 3.96 20.14
N SER A 553 -24.69 4.21 20.19
CA SER A 553 -25.28 5.39 20.84
C SER A 553 -25.54 5.14 22.32
N LYS A 554 -25.77 3.87 22.70
CA LYS A 554 -26.05 3.42 24.05
C LYS A 554 -25.14 2.25 24.43
N SER A 555 -24.90 2.10 25.73
CA SER A 555 -24.09 1.01 26.30
C SER A 555 -24.72 -0.38 26.08
N GLU A 556 -26.08 -0.46 26.18
CA GLU A 556 -26.82 -1.71 26.01
C GLU A 556 -26.61 -2.34 24.63
N GLN A 557 -26.34 -1.53 23.61
CA GLN A 557 -26.03 -2.03 22.26
C GLN A 557 -24.69 -2.77 22.20
N LEU A 558 -23.71 -2.30 22.97
CA LEU A 558 -22.39 -2.95 23.07
C LEU A 558 -22.48 -4.21 23.93
N ASP A 559 -23.44 -4.31 24.83
CA ASP A 559 -23.71 -5.50 25.61
C ASP A 559 -24.30 -6.61 24.71
N LEU A 560 -25.26 -6.25 23.85
CA LEU A 560 -25.81 -7.16 22.82
C LEU A 560 -24.73 -7.59 21.80
N LEU A 561 -23.87 -6.64 21.42
CA LEU A 561 -22.72 -6.94 20.55
C LEU A 561 -21.79 -7.95 21.22
N TYR A 562 -21.49 -7.79 22.51
CA TYR A 562 -20.68 -8.72 23.28
C TYR A 562 -21.27 -10.13 23.24
N ASP A 563 -22.56 -10.27 23.56
CA ASP A 563 -23.23 -11.56 23.59
C ASP A 563 -23.25 -12.22 22.20
N THR A 564 -23.48 -11.44 21.14
CA THR A 564 -23.43 -11.92 19.76
C THR A 564 -22.03 -12.40 19.36
N LEU A 565 -20.99 -11.65 19.75
CA LEU A 565 -19.59 -12.01 19.46
C LEU A 565 -19.17 -13.26 20.22
N MET A 566 -19.65 -13.46 21.46
CA MET A 566 -19.45 -14.69 22.23
C MET A 566 -20.04 -15.90 21.51
N VAL A 567 -21.25 -15.79 20.97
CA VAL A 567 -21.88 -16.87 20.18
C VAL A 567 -21.05 -17.16 18.92
N ARG A 568 -20.63 -16.15 18.19
CA ARG A 568 -19.81 -16.33 16.97
C ARG A 568 -18.46 -16.99 17.26
N LEU A 569 -17.83 -16.62 18.37
CA LEU A 569 -16.53 -17.15 18.74
C LEU A 569 -16.63 -18.61 19.23
N HIS A 570 -17.61 -18.93 20.08
CA HIS A 570 -17.67 -20.23 20.80
C HIS A 570 -18.62 -21.24 20.19
N VAL A 571 -19.71 -20.78 19.55
CA VAL A 571 -20.73 -21.68 18.98
C VAL A 571 -20.52 -21.83 17.47
N GLU A 572 -20.30 -20.73 16.76
CA GLU A 572 -20.09 -20.74 15.32
C GLU A 572 -18.63 -21.05 14.93
N HIS A 573 -17.68 -20.94 15.87
CA HIS A 573 -16.25 -21.11 15.65
C HIS A 573 -15.73 -20.29 14.47
N ASP A 574 -16.13 -19.00 14.39
CA ASP A 574 -15.78 -18.13 13.28
C ASP A 574 -14.29 -17.82 13.25
N THR A 575 -13.59 -18.37 12.26
CA THR A 575 -12.13 -18.21 12.10
C THR A 575 -11.70 -16.79 11.72
N LEU A 576 -12.64 -15.94 11.27
CA LEU A 576 -12.36 -14.51 11.00
C LEU A 576 -12.31 -13.70 12.29
N LEU A 577 -12.92 -14.17 13.38
CA LEU A 577 -12.92 -13.53 14.69
C LEU A 577 -11.85 -14.17 15.57
N ARG A 578 -10.98 -13.36 16.14
CA ARG A 578 -9.97 -13.82 17.11
C ARG A 578 -10.38 -13.49 18.53
N SER A 579 -10.70 -12.24 18.77
CA SER A 579 -11.04 -11.71 20.08
C SER A 579 -11.79 -10.39 19.94
N PHE A 580 -12.36 -9.92 21.01
CA PHE A 580 -13.05 -8.63 21.05
C PHE A 580 -12.98 -8.02 22.44
N LEU A 581 -13.23 -6.72 22.54
CA LEU A 581 -13.16 -5.93 23.76
C LEU A 581 -14.32 -4.97 23.84
N THR A 582 -15.10 -5.05 24.88
CA THR A 582 -16.15 -4.08 25.25
C THR A 582 -16.03 -3.73 26.73
N LEU A 583 -16.86 -2.85 27.24
CA LEU A 583 -16.91 -2.59 28.69
C LEU A 583 -17.28 -3.87 29.48
N LYS A 584 -18.18 -4.69 28.94
CA LYS A 584 -18.60 -5.97 29.55
C LYS A 584 -17.45 -6.98 29.68
N THR A 585 -16.41 -6.86 28.84
CA THR A 585 -15.18 -7.65 28.97
C THR A 585 -14.41 -7.31 30.25
N PHE A 586 -14.36 -6.02 30.62
CA PHE A 586 -13.68 -5.56 31.83
C PHE A 586 -14.57 -5.60 33.06
N VAL A 587 -15.87 -5.38 32.88
CA VAL A 587 -16.86 -5.32 33.98
C VAL A 587 -17.96 -6.35 33.69
N PRO A 588 -17.80 -7.60 34.16
CA PRO A 588 -18.89 -8.58 34.08
C PRO A 588 -20.15 -8.07 34.76
N PRO A 589 -21.36 -8.44 34.28
CA PRO A 589 -22.62 -8.05 34.92
C PRO A 589 -22.68 -8.40 36.40
N LEU A 590 -23.26 -7.52 37.23
CA LEU A 590 -23.28 -7.68 38.69
C LEU A 590 -23.88 -8.98 39.16
N ASP A 591 -25.02 -9.37 38.60
CA ASP A 591 -25.70 -10.66 38.91
C ASP A 591 -24.81 -11.88 38.58
N SER A 592 -23.99 -11.77 37.54
CA SER A 592 -22.99 -12.77 37.19
C SER A 592 -21.82 -12.81 38.17
N GLN A 593 -21.39 -11.64 38.66
CA GLN A 593 -20.35 -11.54 39.68
C GLN A 593 -20.82 -12.08 41.04
N GLU A 594 -22.06 -11.79 41.44
CA GLU A 594 -22.64 -12.30 42.66
C GLU A 594 -22.68 -13.85 42.70
N ARG A 595 -23.13 -14.49 41.63
CA ARG A 595 -23.07 -15.97 41.50
C ARG A 595 -21.65 -16.52 41.57
N ARG A 596 -20.68 -15.81 41.04
CA ARG A 596 -19.27 -16.20 41.13
C ARG A 596 -18.72 -16.04 42.54
N LEU A 597 -19.11 -14.97 43.24
CA LEU A 597 -18.72 -14.74 44.62
C LEU A 597 -19.22 -15.88 45.55
N GLU A 598 -20.42 -16.38 45.36
CA GLU A 598 -20.94 -17.55 46.11
C GLU A 598 -19.96 -18.74 45.98
N VAL A 599 -19.56 -19.11 44.77
CA VAL A 599 -18.62 -20.22 44.55
C VAL A 599 -17.19 -19.91 45.02
N ILE A 600 -16.74 -18.63 44.90
CA ILE A 600 -15.44 -18.18 45.40
C ILE A 600 -15.40 -18.28 46.93
N GLU A 601 -16.50 -17.98 47.61
CA GLU A 601 -16.60 -18.12 49.07
C GLU A 601 -16.45 -19.62 49.45
N GLU A 602 -17.11 -20.54 48.77
CA GLU A 602 -16.95 -21.98 48.96
C GLU A 602 -15.49 -22.43 48.75
N ILE A 603 -14.84 -21.95 47.67
CA ILE A 603 -13.41 -22.19 47.40
C ILE A 603 -12.53 -21.65 48.51
N ARG A 604 -12.82 -20.43 49.04
CA ARG A 604 -12.07 -19.80 50.12
C ARG A 604 -12.12 -20.66 51.39
N ASP A 605 -13.34 -21.08 51.77
CA ASP A 605 -13.53 -21.90 52.96
C ASP A 605 -12.77 -23.24 52.85
N LEU A 606 -12.78 -23.86 51.66
CA LEU A 606 -12.04 -25.09 51.39
C LEU A 606 -10.52 -24.85 51.52
N VAL A 607 -9.93 -23.86 50.84
CA VAL A 607 -8.47 -23.67 50.81
C VAL A 607 -7.89 -23.23 52.16
N GLU A 608 -8.68 -22.68 53.07
CA GLU A 608 -8.28 -22.32 54.42
C GLU A 608 -8.17 -23.57 55.35
N ALA A 609 -8.72 -24.69 54.94
CA ALA A 609 -8.67 -25.89 55.78
C ALA A 609 -7.22 -26.41 55.95
N ARG A 610 -6.85 -26.66 57.19
CA ARG A 610 -5.48 -27.15 57.59
C ARG A 610 -5.00 -28.39 56.82
N VAL A 611 -5.91 -29.13 56.22
CA VAL A 611 -5.58 -30.34 55.45
C VAL A 611 -4.69 -29.97 54.25
N PHE A 612 -4.89 -28.82 53.63
CA PHE A 612 -4.12 -28.38 52.47
C PHE A 612 -2.68 -27.89 52.78
N ASP A 613 -2.32 -27.69 54.04
CA ASP A 613 -0.93 -27.42 54.43
C ASP A 613 -0.03 -28.63 54.22
N ARG A 614 -0.64 -29.80 53.95
CA ARG A 614 0.01 -31.07 53.59
C ARG A 614 0.00 -31.36 52.07
N ALA A 615 -0.49 -30.48 51.29
CA ALA A 615 -0.43 -30.63 49.84
C ALA A 615 1.03 -30.57 49.34
N GLU A 616 1.35 -31.40 48.36
CA GLU A 616 2.74 -31.52 47.86
C GLU A 616 2.80 -31.15 46.37
N GLY A 617 3.97 -30.70 45.91
CA GLY A 617 4.27 -30.45 44.53
C GLY A 617 3.37 -29.39 43.90
N GLU A 618 2.78 -29.67 42.76
CA GLU A 618 1.93 -28.74 41.97
C GLU A 618 0.63 -28.36 42.71
N ASP A 619 0.00 -29.31 43.39
CA ASP A 619 -1.21 -29.07 44.16
C ASP A 619 -0.97 -28.03 45.28
N SER A 620 0.20 -28.08 45.95
CA SER A 620 0.59 -27.09 46.98
C SER A 620 0.69 -25.69 46.39
N ALA A 621 1.30 -25.53 45.20
CA ALA A 621 1.42 -24.25 44.51
C ALA A 621 0.06 -23.68 44.08
N ASN A 622 -0.82 -24.56 43.57
CA ASN A 622 -2.15 -24.19 43.13
C ASN A 622 -3.04 -23.78 44.33
N VAL A 623 -2.99 -24.51 45.44
CA VAL A 623 -3.69 -24.14 46.66
C VAL A 623 -3.20 -22.80 47.21
N ALA A 624 -1.88 -22.56 47.23
CA ALA A 624 -1.34 -21.26 47.67
C ALA A 624 -1.81 -20.10 46.77
N THR A 625 -1.89 -20.35 45.46
CA THR A 625 -2.42 -19.39 44.50
C THR A 625 -3.90 -19.11 44.75
N LEU A 626 -4.71 -20.16 44.94
CA LEU A 626 -6.13 -20.05 45.20
C LEU A 626 -6.41 -19.32 46.55
N ARG A 627 -5.63 -19.56 47.60
CA ARG A 627 -5.72 -18.81 48.85
C ARG A 627 -5.58 -17.30 48.65
N LYS A 628 -4.66 -16.90 47.79
CA LYS A 628 -4.47 -15.49 47.45
C LYS A 628 -5.62 -14.91 46.67
N LEU A 629 -6.12 -15.63 45.66
CA LEU A 629 -7.12 -15.16 44.71
C LEU A 629 -8.54 -15.21 45.26
N SER A 630 -8.86 -16.16 46.17
CA SER A 630 -10.18 -16.26 46.80
C SER A 630 -10.41 -15.19 47.89
N SER A 631 -9.43 -14.30 48.09
CA SER A 631 -9.59 -13.16 49.03
C SER A 631 -10.57 -12.09 48.54
N VAL A 632 -11.07 -12.18 47.33
CA VAL A 632 -12.08 -11.28 46.75
C VAL A 632 -13.41 -11.46 47.49
N ASP A 633 -13.96 -10.38 48.05
CA ASP A 633 -15.13 -10.37 48.90
C ASP A 633 -16.32 -9.56 48.36
N ARG A 634 -16.13 -8.79 47.29
CA ARG A 634 -17.14 -7.95 46.69
C ARG A 634 -17.10 -7.90 45.18
N ALA A 635 -18.24 -7.66 44.58
CA ALA A 635 -18.35 -7.28 43.19
C ALA A 635 -17.75 -5.90 42.93
N PHE A 636 -17.32 -5.62 41.73
CA PHE A 636 -16.76 -4.35 41.32
C PHE A 636 -17.53 -3.75 40.13
N GLU A 637 -17.47 -2.43 40.03
CA GLU A 637 -18.09 -1.65 38.95
C GLU A 637 -17.01 -0.97 38.09
N ALA A 638 -17.43 -0.32 37.01
CA ALA A 638 -16.53 0.36 36.08
C ALA A 638 -15.62 1.42 36.75
N LYS A 639 -16.09 2.05 37.83
CA LYS A 639 -15.29 3.03 38.61
C LYS A 639 -14.09 2.41 39.36
N ASP A 640 -14.11 1.11 39.60
CA ASP A 640 -13.05 0.38 40.28
C ASP A 640 -11.95 -0.08 39.33
N ILE A 641 -12.21 -0.05 38.03
CA ILE A 641 -11.28 -0.47 36.96
C ILE A 641 -10.16 0.57 36.81
N PRO A 642 -8.89 0.16 36.62
CA PRO A 642 -7.79 1.07 36.35
C PRO A 642 -8.04 1.97 35.15
N ASP A 643 -7.72 3.24 35.25
CA ASP A 643 -7.94 4.25 34.20
C ASP A 643 -7.35 3.84 32.84
N TRP A 644 -6.20 3.18 32.82
CA TRP A 644 -5.55 2.76 31.56
C TRP A 644 -6.41 1.78 30.73
N ALA A 645 -7.21 0.94 31.40
CA ALA A 645 -8.11 -0.01 30.73
C ALA A 645 -9.37 0.69 30.22
N LEU A 646 -9.92 1.62 31.02
CA LEU A 646 -11.08 2.42 30.64
C LEU A 646 -10.76 3.46 29.56
N ASP A 647 -9.55 4.01 29.52
CA ASP A 647 -9.13 5.01 28.54
C ASP A 647 -9.23 4.51 27.09
N LEU A 648 -9.14 3.19 26.86
CA LEU A 648 -9.40 2.58 25.56
C LEU A 648 -10.86 2.73 25.13
N LEU A 649 -11.79 2.76 26.10
CA LEU A 649 -13.25 2.77 25.88
C LEU A 649 -13.89 4.13 26.19
N ARG A 650 -13.09 5.17 26.50
CA ARG A 650 -13.55 6.49 26.93
C ARG A 650 -13.73 7.44 25.75
N GLU A 651 -14.91 8.06 25.66
CA GLU A 651 -15.17 9.17 24.74
C GLU A 651 -14.52 10.47 25.20
N LYS A 652 -14.43 11.48 24.33
CA LYS A 652 -13.89 12.81 24.68
C LYS A 652 -14.70 13.54 25.74
N ASP A 653 -16.00 13.22 25.86
CA ASP A 653 -16.88 13.77 26.90
C ASP A 653 -16.71 13.11 28.28
N GLY A 654 -15.82 12.10 28.37
CA GLY A 654 -15.54 11.33 29.58
C GLY A 654 -16.45 10.11 29.77
N SER A 655 -17.50 9.93 28.96
CA SER A 655 -18.34 8.73 28.99
C SER A 655 -17.60 7.50 28.46
N TYR A 656 -18.01 6.30 28.85
CA TYR A 656 -17.45 5.03 28.40
C TYR A 656 -18.56 3.98 28.19
N GLY A 657 -18.20 2.87 27.54
CA GLY A 657 -19.12 1.76 27.26
C GLY A 657 -19.88 1.85 25.93
N LYS A 658 -19.63 2.89 25.10
CA LYS A 658 -20.28 3.05 23.80
C LYS A 658 -19.36 2.70 22.63
N ILE A 659 -18.16 2.20 22.88
CA ILE A 659 -17.22 1.66 21.90
C ILE A 659 -16.79 0.25 22.28
N GLY A 660 -16.63 -0.60 21.27
CA GLY A 660 -16.02 -1.90 21.39
C GLY A 660 -15.02 -2.14 20.28
N PHE A 661 -14.11 -3.07 20.48
CA PHE A 661 -13.07 -3.42 19.51
C PHE A 661 -13.19 -4.89 19.12
N ILE A 662 -13.08 -5.18 17.83
CA ILE A 662 -13.08 -6.53 17.26
C ILE A 662 -11.73 -6.80 16.61
N TYR A 663 -11.08 -7.88 16.98
CA TYR A 663 -9.78 -8.28 16.45
C TYR A 663 -9.94 -9.45 15.47
N GLY A 664 -9.46 -9.27 14.25
CA GLY A 664 -9.52 -10.30 13.21
C GLY A 664 -8.51 -11.43 13.43
N GLY A 665 -8.91 -12.66 13.12
CA GLY A 665 -8.09 -13.87 13.18
C GLY A 665 -7.21 -14.10 11.93
N PHE A 666 -7.01 -13.07 11.10
CA PHE A 666 -6.29 -13.12 9.84
C PHE A 666 -5.16 -12.10 9.78
N GLN A 667 -4.32 -12.19 8.77
CA GLN A 667 -3.22 -11.23 8.59
C GLN A 667 -3.74 -9.95 7.92
N SER A 668 -3.41 -8.79 8.47
CA SER A 668 -3.89 -7.48 8.00
C SER A 668 -3.50 -7.12 6.56
N TRP A 669 -2.55 -7.82 5.98
CA TRP A 669 -2.15 -7.66 4.58
C TRP A 669 -2.89 -8.57 3.59
N ASP A 670 -3.76 -9.48 4.06
CA ASP A 670 -4.62 -10.30 3.21
C ASP A 670 -5.91 -9.54 2.89
N ALA A 671 -5.93 -8.91 1.71
CA ALA A 671 -7.07 -8.10 1.29
C ALA A 671 -8.37 -8.91 1.12
N LYS A 672 -8.29 -10.23 0.80
CA LYS A 672 -9.48 -11.07 0.68
C LYS A 672 -10.10 -11.35 2.04
N ALA A 673 -9.28 -11.76 3.01
CA ALA A 673 -9.74 -11.99 4.38
C ALA A 673 -10.25 -10.70 5.03
N LEU A 674 -9.59 -9.57 4.75
CA LEU A 674 -10.00 -8.25 5.23
C LEU A 674 -11.38 -7.86 4.68
N HIS A 675 -11.63 -8.08 3.40
CA HIS A 675 -12.92 -7.79 2.78
C HIS A 675 -14.04 -8.67 3.36
N LEU A 676 -13.80 -9.98 3.50
CA LEU A 676 -14.74 -10.90 4.17
C LEU A 676 -15.05 -10.49 5.61
N PHE A 677 -14.02 -10.01 6.32
CA PHE A 677 -14.19 -9.51 7.68
C PHE A 677 -15.02 -8.23 7.71
N GLN A 678 -14.78 -7.31 6.78
CA GLN A 678 -15.57 -6.08 6.65
C GLN A 678 -17.03 -6.38 6.31
N ASP A 679 -17.30 -7.31 5.39
CA ASP A 679 -18.66 -7.72 5.02
C ASP A 679 -19.41 -8.33 6.21
N ARG A 680 -18.72 -9.13 7.04
CA ARG A 680 -19.34 -9.84 8.16
C ARG A 680 -19.45 -9.00 9.43
N TYR A 681 -18.49 -8.11 9.69
CA TYR A 681 -18.36 -7.35 10.93
C TYR A 681 -18.46 -5.82 10.76
N GLY A 682 -18.62 -5.34 9.53
CA GLY A 682 -18.68 -3.91 9.23
C GLY A 682 -20.02 -3.26 9.57
N HIS A 683 -21.09 -4.06 9.67
CA HIS A 683 -22.44 -3.56 9.90
C HIS A 683 -23.17 -4.45 10.90
N TRP A 684 -23.85 -3.81 11.84
CA TRP A 684 -24.67 -4.47 12.84
C TRP A 684 -26.06 -3.84 12.86
N ASP A 685 -27.08 -4.65 13.01
CA ASP A 685 -28.47 -4.19 13.16
C ASP A 685 -29.06 -4.90 14.37
N PHE A 686 -29.34 -4.13 15.41
CA PHE A 686 -29.99 -4.59 16.61
C PHE A 686 -31.32 -3.86 16.74
N ASP A 687 -32.42 -4.53 16.47
CA ASP A 687 -33.80 -4.03 16.57
C ASP A 687 -34.04 -2.70 15.80
N GLY A 688 -33.41 -2.56 14.62
CA GLY A 688 -33.52 -1.37 13.77
C GLY A 688 -32.53 -0.24 14.13
N GLU A 689 -31.75 -0.35 15.20
CA GLU A 689 -30.65 0.52 15.51
C GLU A 689 -29.34 -0.01 14.88
N LYS A 690 -28.74 0.77 13.98
CA LYS A 690 -27.54 0.37 13.23
C LYS A 690 -26.28 0.85 13.94
N LEU A 691 -25.43 -0.11 14.35
CA LEU A 691 -24.08 0.18 14.79
C LEU A 691 -23.14 0.23 13.59
N ARG A 692 -22.15 1.11 13.66
CA ARG A 692 -21.14 1.25 12.63
C ARG A 692 -19.81 0.74 13.14
N THR A 693 -19.19 -0.07 12.33
CA THR A 693 -17.81 -0.51 12.56
C THR A 693 -16.87 0.34 11.71
N PHE A 694 -15.78 0.79 12.28
CA PHE A 694 -14.75 1.50 11.56
C PHE A 694 -13.37 0.91 11.82
N SER A 695 -12.52 0.97 10.81
CA SER A 695 -11.11 0.61 10.89
C SER A 695 -10.36 1.32 9.76
N SER A 696 -9.14 1.74 10.00
CA SER A 696 -8.25 2.21 8.93
C SER A 696 -8.01 1.13 7.87
N GLN A 697 -8.09 -0.15 8.26
CA GLN A 697 -8.02 -1.28 7.34
C GLN A 697 -9.25 -1.39 6.42
N PHE A 698 -10.45 -1.00 6.89
CA PHE A 698 -11.64 -1.00 6.04
C PHE A 698 -11.55 0.03 4.92
N ILE A 699 -10.93 1.19 5.19
CA ILE A 699 -10.62 2.16 4.14
C ILE A 699 -9.73 1.54 3.07
N LEU A 700 -8.69 0.82 3.48
CA LEU A 700 -7.80 0.13 2.55
C LEU A 700 -8.53 -0.98 1.77
N SER A 701 -9.42 -1.73 2.42
CA SER A 701 -10.30 -2.72 1.77
C SER A 701 -11.20 -2.06 0.72
N ASP A 702 -11.85 -0.95 1.08
CA ASP A 702 -12.73 -0.19 0.18
C ASP A 702 -11.95 0.40 -1.02
N VAL A 703 -10.72 0.88 -0.78
CA VAL A 703 -9.81 1.34 -1.85
C VAL A 703 -9.51 0.20 -2.82
N ILE A 704 -9.12 -0.97 -2.32
CA ILE A 704 -8.78 -2.13 -3.15
C ILE A 704 -10.00 -2.59 -3.96
N GLN A 705 -11.15 -2.68 -3.32
CA GLN A 705 -12.39 -3.10 -3.98
C GLN A 705 -12.82 -2.08 -5.02
N SER A 706 -12.80 -0.78 -4.71
CA SER A 706 -13.10 0.30 -5.64
C SER A 706 -12.18 0.27 -6.87
N VAL A 707 -10.87 0.11 -6.64
CA VAL A 707 -9.89 -0.02 -7.73
C VAL A 707 -10.12 -1.24 -8.59
N LYS A 708 -10.49 -2.37 -7.99
CA LYS A 708 -10.78 -3.62 -8.71
C LYS A 708 -12.03 -3.49 -9.57
N ASP A 709 -13.10 -2.93 -9.02
CA ASP A 709 -14.38 -2.72 -9.73
C ASP A 709 -14.20 -1.70 -10.85
N ASP A 710 -13.49 -0.61 -10.59
CA ASP A 710 -13.13 0.39 -11.57
C ASP A 710 -12.26 -0.18 -12.70
N SER A 711 -11.36 -1.13 -12.41
CA SER A 711 -10.42 -1.69 -13.39
C SER A 711 -11.13 -2.30 -14.60
N PHE A 712 -12.20 -3.07 -14.37
CA PHE A 712 -12.97 -3.69 -15.44
C PHE A 712 -13.78 -2.67 -16.24
N SER A 713 -14.41 -1.72 -15.54
CA SER A 713 -15.15 -0.62 -16.15
C SER A 713 -14.24 0.24 -17.01
N LEU A 714 -13.09 0.65 -16.47
CA LEU A 714 -12.09 1.44 -17.17
C LEU A 714 -11.55 0.73 -18.43
N ALA A 715 -11.23 -0.56 -18.33
CA ALA A 715 -10.76 -1.35 -19.47
C ALA A 715 -11.81 -1.36 -20.59
N SER A 716 -13.09 -1.47 -20.26
CA SER A 716 -14.19 -1.48 -21.22
C SER A 716 -14.38 -0.11 -21.90
N VAL A 717 -14.40 0.96 -21.10
CA VAL A 717 -14.57 2.33 -21.60
C VAL A 717 -13.41 2.72 -22.51
N ILE A 718 -12.18 2.39 -22.14
CA ILE A 718 -11.01 2.75 -22.92
C ILE A 718 -10.97 2.03 -24.27
N ILE A 719 -11.37 0.76 -24.31
CA ILE A 719 -11.48 0.02 -25.57
C ILE A 719 -12.47 0.72 -26.51
N ILE A 720 -13.64 1.12 -25.99
CA ILE A 720 -14.65 1.85 -26.77
C ILE A 720 -14.08 3.17 -27.28
N VAL A 721 -13.41 3.95 -26.44
CA VAL A 721 -12.79 5.23 -26.79
C VAL A 721 -11.71 5.05 -27.85
N ILE A 722 -10.85 4.04 -27.73
CA ILE A 722 -9.82 3.75 -28.74
C ILE A 722 -10.45 3.32 -30.09
N PHE A 723 -11.46 2.45 -30.06
CA PHE A 723 -12.18 2.11 -31.30
C PHE A 723 -12.82 3.32 -31.93
N GLY A 724 -13.46 4.20 -31.16
CA GLY A 724 -14.02 5.46 -31.64
C GLY A 724 -12.97 6.36 -32.28
N THR A 725 -11.80 6.50 -31.63
CA THR A 725 -10.69 7.31 -32.17
C THR A 725 -10.08 6.71 -33.45
N LEU A 726 -10.01 5.38 -33.56
CA LEU A 726 -9.60 4.72 -34.79
C LEU A 726 -10.58 4.96 -35.96
N VAL A 727 -11.90 4.93 -35.70
CA VAL A 727 -12.94 5.27 -36.70
C VAL A 727 -12.78 6.71 -37.18
N ILE A 728 -12.59 7.66 -36.25
CA ILE A 728 -12.40 9.09 -36.58
C ILE A 728 -11.08 9.28 -37.34
N SER A 729 -10.01 8.57 -36.98
CA SER A 729 -8.68 8.68 -37.60
C SER A 729 -8.65 8.11 -39.01
N PHE A 730 -9.32 6.98 -39.23
CA PHE A 730 -9.24 6.20 -40.45
C PHE A 730 -10.60 6.03 -41.14
N ARG A 731 -10.88 6.90 -42.11
CA ARG A 731 -12.15 6.87 -42.90
C ARG A 731 -12.31 5.63 -43.76
N LYS A 732 -11.22 4.94 -44.14
CA LYS A 732 -11.24 3.75 -44.98
C LYS A 732 -11.18 2.50 -44.14
N PRO A 733 -12.07 1.51 -44.35
CA PRO A 733 -12.14 0.31 -43.49
C PRO A 733 -10.85 -0.49 -43.43
N LYS A 734 -10.03 -0.48 -44.52
CA LYS A 734 -8.71 -1.17 -44.54
C LYS A 734 -7.76 -0.61 -43.53
N TYR A 735 -7.68 0.71 -43.38
CA TYR A 735 -6.78 1.36 -42.41
C TYR A 735 -7.27 1.20 -40.97
N PHE A 736 -8.60 1.25 -40.81
CA PHE A 736 -9.25 0.94 -39.56
C PHE A 736 -8.91 -0.49 -39.09
N LEU A 737 -9.10 -1.49 -39.97
CA LEU A 737 -8.80 -2.89 -39.66
C LEU A 737 -7.31 -3.08 -39.31
N ALA A 738 -6.40 -2.45 -40.04
CA ALA A 738 -4.97 -2.50 -39.72
C ALA A 738 -4.67 -1.92 -38.35
N GLY A 739 -5.33 -0.81 -37.95
CA GLY A 739 -5.25 -0.22 -36.61
C GLY A 739 -5.75 -1.18 -35.53
N CYS A 740 -6.93 -1.78 -35.76
CA CYS A 740 -7.54 -2.74 -34.84
C CYS A 740 -6.66 -3.98 -34.61
N VAL A 741 -6.10 -4.55 -35.69
CA VAL A 741 -5.22 -5.73 -35.59
C VAL A 741 -3.93 -5.39 -34.84
N SER A 742 -3.29 -4.26 -35.17
CA SER A 742 -2.07 -3.83 -34.51
C SER A 742 -2.29 -3.58 -33.01
N PHE A 743 -3.35 -2.88 -32.65
CA PHE A 743 -3.75 -2.59 -31.28
C PHE A 743 -4.14 -3.86 -30.51
N GLY A 744 -5.04 -4.69 -31.10
CA GLY A 744 -5.47 -5.93 -30.47
C GLY A 744 -4.33 -6.90 -30.18
N MET A 745 -3.38 -7.02 -31.13
CA MET A 745 -2.19 -7.85 -30.94
C MET A 745 -1.25 -7.27 -29.86
N GLY A 746 -1.09 -5.95 -29.79
CA GLY A 746 -0.32 -5.31 -28.75
C GLY A 746 -0.91 -5.56 -27.36
N THR A 747 -2.21 -5.39 -27.21
CA THR A 747 -2.94 -5.67 -25.96
C THR A 747 -2.82 -7.15 -25.58
N LEU A 748 -3.07 -8.05 -26.54
CA LEU A 748 -3.04 -9.50 -26.31
C LEU A 748 -1.65 -9.98 -25.88
N LEU A 749 -0.60 -9.54 -26.55
CA LEU A 749 0.77 -9.92 -26.20
C LEU A 749 1.18 -9.31 -24.85
N THR A 750 0.74 -8.12 -24.51
CA THR A 750 0.97 -7.53 -23.18
C THR A 750 0.34 -8.39 -22.09
N LEU A 751 -0.94 -8.75 -22.24
CA LEU A 751 -1.63 -9.62 -21.29
C LEU A 751 -1.01 -11.01 -21.23
N GLY A 752 -0.61 -11.56 -22.38
CA GLY A 752 0.06 -12.85 -22.43
C GLY A 752 1.41 -12.88 -21.70
N VAL A 753 2.21 -11.82 -21.85
CA VAL A 753 3.50 -11.70 -21.12
C VAL A 753 3.25 -11.54 -19.62
N LEU A 754 2.29 -10.71 -19.21
CA LEU A 754 1.94 -10.56 -17.80
C LEU A 754 1.46 -11.89 -17.21
N GLY A 755 0.56 -12.59 -17.88
CA GLY A 755 0.07 -13.90 -17.44
C GLY A 755 1.18 -14.95 -17.39
N CYS A 756 2.11 -14.96 -18.34
CA CYS A 756 3.28 -15.81 -18.31
C CYS A 756 4.17 -15.52 -17.09
N LEU A 757 4.42 -14.24 -16.78
CA LEU A 757 5.18 -13.83 -15.61
C LEU A 757 4.48 -14.20 -14.30
N THR A 758 3.15 -14.07 -14.25
CA THR A 758 2.34 -14.49 -13.10
C THR A 758 2.40 -16.00 -12.91
N HIS A 759 2.26 -16.77 -14.02
CA HIS A 759 2.22 -18.22 -13.98
C HIS A 759 3.55 -18.85 -13.50
N PHE A 760 4.70 -18.36 -14.00
CA PHE A 760 6.00 -18.97 -13.71
C PHE A 760 6.77 -18.32 -12.55
N PHE A 761 6.53 -17.05 -12.26
CA PHE A 761 7.35 -16.27 -11.34
C PHE A 761 6.56 -15.58 -10.22
N GLU A 762 5.24 -15.77 -10.17
CA GLU A 762 4.32 -15.02 -9.27
C GLU A 762 4.51 -13.50 -9.38
N PHE A 763 4.96 -13.03 -10.53
CA PHE A 763 5.31 -11.66 -10.82
C PHE A 763 4.43 -11.13 -11.97
N GLY A 764 4.12 -9.84 -11.98
CA GLY A 764 3.30 -9.25 -13.05
C GLY A 764 1.82 -9.14 -12.73
N LYS A 765 1.41 -9.37 -11.47
CA LYS A 765 0.04 -9.17 -11.01
C LYS A 765 -0.37 -7.71 -11.13
N ILE A 766 -1.65 -7.49 -11.41
CA ILE A 766 -2.25 -6.16 -11.40
C ILE A 766 -2.44 -5.72 -9.93
N SER A 767 -2.10 -4.48 -9.63
CA SER A 767 -2.17 -3.94 -8.28
C SER A 767 -2.82 -2.55 -8.26
N ILE A 768 -3.15 -2.06 -7.08
CA ILE A 768 -3.71 -0.71 -6.90
C ILE A 768 -2.85 0.39 -7.53
N TYR A 769 -1.53 0.19 -7.63
CA TYR A 769 -0.61 1.17 -8.19
C TYR A 769 -0.51 1.07 -9.72
N ASN A 770 -0.45 -0.14 -10.28
CA ASN A 770 -0.17 -0.30 -11.71
C ASN A 770 -1.43 -0.31 -12.60
N VAL A 771 -2.64 -0.43 -12.05
CA VAL A 771 -3.91 -0.30 -12.80
C VAL A 771 -3.96 1.00 -13.60
N ILE A 772 -3.46 2.11 -13.03
CA ILE A 772 -3.44 3.43 -13.66
C ILE A 772 -2.62 3.47 -14.96
N VAL A 773 -1.70 2.52 -15.12
CA VAL A 773 -0.85 2.39 -16.31
C VAL A 773 -1.61 1.77 -17.49
N ILE A 774 -2.68 1.02 -17.25
CA ILE A 774 -3.46 0.34 -18.30
C ILE A 774 -4.03 1.35 -19.31
N PRO A 775 -4.82 2.37 -18.90
CA PRO A 775 -5.30 3.40 -19.82
C PRO A 775 -4.19 4.09 -20.58
N MET A 776 -3.10 4.36 -19.90
CA MET A 776 -1.95 5.06 -20.46
C MET A 776 -1.26 4.22 -21.56
N THR A 777 -0.92 2.96 -21.27
CA THR A 777 -0.25 2.08 -22.26
C THR A 777 -1.12 1.80 -23.48
N LEU A 778 -2.42 1.65 -23.29
CA LEU A 778 -3.38 1.50 -24.37
C LEU A 778 -3.47 2.77 -25.22
N GLY A 779 -3.51 3.96 -24.58
CA GLY A 779 -3.54 5.24 -25.28
C GLY A 779 -2.27 5.52 -26.10
N ILE A 780 -1.11 5.31 -25.52
CA ILE A 780 0.20 5.49 -26.20
C ILE A 780 0.40 4.43 -27.28
N GLY A 781 -0.04 3.20 -27.02
CA GLY A 781 0.19 2.06 -27.88
C GLY A 781 -0.38 2.22 -29.28
N ILE A 782 -1.49 2.95 -29.43
CA ILE A 782 -2.11 3.19 -30.74
C ILE A 782 -1.42 4.28 -31.55
N ASP A 783 -0.71 5.23 -30.90
CA ASP A 783 -0.12 6.40 -31.55
C ASP A 783 0.91 6.02 -32.60
N ALA A 784 1.74 5.02 -32.31
CA ALA A 784 2.72 4.48 -33.25
C ALA A 784 2.06 4.02 -34.56
N THR A 785 0.95 3.30 -34.46
CA THR A 785 0.17 2.82 -35.63
C THR A 785 -0.45 3.97 -36.40
N ILE A 786 -0.99 4.96 -35.68
CA ILE A 786 -1.56 6.19 -36.30
C ILE A 786 -0.49 6.91 -37.11
N HIS A 787 0.71 7.08 -36.57
CA HIS A 787 1.83 7.73 -37.25
C HIS A 787 2.26 6.98 -38.51
N PHE A 788 2.35 5.66 -38.49
CA PHE A 788 2.67 4.86 -39.68
C PHE A 788 1.62 5.02 -40.76
N ILE A 789 0.34 4.79 -40.44
CA ILE A 789 -0.75 4.81 -41.42
C ILE A 789 -0.97 6.22 -41.98
N THR A 790 -0.91 7.27 -41.14
CA THR A 790 -1.07 8.65 -41.60
C THR A 790 0.10 9.08 -42.49
N SER A 791 1.33 8.69 -42.18
CA SER A 791 2.49 8.94 -43.00
C SER A 791 2.39 8.25 -44.38
N TRP A 792 1.91 7.00 -44.39
CA TRP A 792 1.69 6.21 -45.59
C TRP A 792 0.60 6.79 -46.52
N THR A 793 -0.51 7.26 -45.91
CA THR A 793 -1.67 7.77 -46.63
C THR A 793 -1.57 9.23 -47.04
N SER A 794 -0.51 9.94 -46.63
CA SER A 794 -0.33 11.36 -46.95
C SER A 794 -0.11 11.59 -48.45
N LYS A 795 -0.84 12.58 -49.00
CA LYS A 795 -0.75 12.95 -50.43
C LYS A 795 0.68 13.33 -50.87
N SER A 796 1.48 13.86 -49.95
CA SER A 796 2.89 14.25 -50.16
C SER A 796 3.84 13.05 -50.33
N ASN A 797 3.40 11.84 -49.95
CA ASN A 797 4.21 10.62 -49.97
C ASN A 797 3.74 9.56 -50.95
N LYS A 798 3.07 9.95 -52.09
CA LYS A 798 2.51 9.02 -53.05
C LYS A 798 3.52 8.02 -53.63
N ASN A 799 4.82 8.38 -53.69
CA ASN A 799 5.89 7.56 -54.25
C ASN A 799 6.91 7.10 -53.16
N MET A 800 6.48 7.08 -51.89
CA MET A 800 7.38 6.62 -50.83
C MET A 800 7.55 5.12 -50.88
N SER A 801 8.79 4.62 -50.88
CA SER A 801 9.11 3.20 -50.75
C SER A 801 8.91 2.72 -49.32
N ILE A 802 8.76 1.40 -49.13
CA ILE A 802 8.67 0.78 -47.78
C ILE A 802 9.92 1.06 -46.96
N ARG A 803 11.09 1.00 -47.57
CA ARG A 803 12.36 1.36 -46.92
C ARG A 803 12.34 2.81 -46.41
N GLN A 804 11.92 3.75 -47.24
CA GLN A 804 11.82 5.16 -46.87
C GLN A 804 10.83 5.39 -45.73
N LEU A 805 9.69 4.66 -45.70
CA LEU A 805 8.73 4.69 -44.62
C LEU A 805 9.39 4.25 -43.31
N PHE A 806 10.12 3.15 -43.34
CA PHE A 806 10.81 2.61 -42.16
C PHE A 806 11.94 3.54 -41.66
N ASP A 807 12.80 4.00 -42.58
CA ASP A 807 13.97 4.87 -42.27
C ASP A 807 13.55 6.27 -41.76
N THR A 808 12.32 6.72 -42.03
CA THR A 808 11.83 8.02 -41.60
C THR A 808 10.82 7.89 -40.45
N THR A 809 9.64 7.36 -40.73
CA THR A 809 8.57 7.24 -39.73
C THR A 809 8.91 6.16 -38.69
N GLY A 810 9.40 4.99 -39.15
CA GLY A 810 9.83 3.92 -38.25
C GLY A 810 10.92 4.34 -37.28
N ARG A 811 11.94 5.04 -37.75
CA ARG A 811 13.01 5.59 -36.86
C ARG A 811 12.46 6.52 -35.81
N ASN A 812 11.55 7.44 -36.17
CA ASN A 812 10.97 8.38 -35.22
C ASN A 812 10.07 7.67 -34.20
N VAL A 813 9.28 6.69 -34.65
CA VAL A 813 8.42 5.87 -33.77
C VAL A 813 9.28 5.05 -32.81
N MET A 814 10.37 4.41 -33.30
CA MET A 814 11.28 3.67 -32.43
C MET A 814 11.97 4.58 -31.42
N ALA A 815 12.44 5.76 -31.86
CA ALA A 815 13.05 6.73 -30.96
C ALA A 815 12.05 7.21 -29.89
N SER A 816 10.86 7.59 -30.29
CA SER A 816 9.76 8.01 -29.42
C SER A 816 9.39 6.92 -28.39
N SER A 817 8.98 5.72 -28.86
CA SER A 817 8.59 4.65 -27.94
C SER A 817 9.74 4.19 -27.02
N THR A 818 10.99 4.17 -27.49
CA THR A 818 12.14 3.80 -26.65
C THR A 818 12.40 4.86 -25.57
N THR A 819 12.27 6.15 -25.90
CA THR A 819 12.39 7.21 -24.90
C THR A 819 11.22 7.24 -23.92
N THR A 820 10.02 6.87 -24.38
CA THR A 820 8.86 6.71 -23.48
C THR A 820 9.12 5.55 -22.51
N ILE A 821 9.61 4.40 -22.98
CA ILE A 821 10.04 3.28 -22.11
C ILE A 821 11.09 3.80 -21.11
N ALA A 822 12.10 4.56 -21.53
CA ALA A 822 13.11 5.12 -20.63
C ALA A 822 12.52 6.02 -19.55
N GLY A 823 11.42 6.73 -19.85
CA GLY A 823 10.65 7.49 -18.87
C GLY A 823 10.06 6.65 -17.75
N PHE A 824 9.76 5.37 -18.03
CA PHE A 824 9.23 4.42 -17.04
C PHE A 824 10.29 3.50 -16.42
N VAL A 825 11.45 3.33 -17.08
CA VAL A 825 12.56 2.51 -16.54
C VAL A 825 13.04 3.05 -15.19
N GLY A 826 12.98 4.35 -14.95
CA GLY A 826 13.31 4.95 -13.65
C GLY A 826 12.54 4.33 -12.48
N PHE A 827 11.27 3.95 -12.69
CA PHE A 827 10.46 3.28 -11.66
C PHE A 827 10.97 1.89 -11.28
N LEU A 828 11.70 1.19 -12.17
CA LEU A 828 12.27 -0.12 -11.88
C LEU A 828 13.37 -0.06 -10.80
N PHE A 829 13.97 1.11 -10.61
CA PHE A 829 15.04 1.34 -9.64
C PHE A 829 14.55 1.94 -8.31
N THR A 830 13.26 2.16 -8.15
CA THR A 830 12.67 2.59 -6.89
C THR A 830 12.71 1.48 -5.86
N THR A 831 12.66 1.83 -4.59
CA THR A 831 12.64 0.85 -3.50
C THR A 831 11.22 0.34 -3.23
N HIS A 832 10.20 1.08 -3.60
CA HIS A 832 8.79 0.75 -3.41
C HIS A 832 8.27 -0.19 -4.52
N ARG A 833 7.88 -1.41 -4.16
CA ARG A 833 7.45 -2.45 -5.13
C ARG A 833 6.21 -2.05 -5.95
N GLY A 834 5.29 -1.28 -5.36
CA GLY A 834 4.13 -0.76 -6.09
C GLY A 834 4.55 0.15 -7.25
N LEU A 835 5.55 1.02 -7.06
CA LEU A 835 6.12 1.88 -8.11
C LEU A 835 6.90 1.05 -9.14
N GLN A 836 7.65 0.03 -8.72
CA GLN A 836 8.28 -0.91 -9.66
C GLN A 836 7.23 -1.58 -10.56
N GLY A 837 6.06 -1.95 -10.00
CA GLY A 837 4.93 -2.49 -10.76
C GLY A 837 4.45 -1.56 -11.87
N ILE A 838 4.41 -0.24 -11.64
CA ILE A 838 4.15 0.78 -12.67
C ILE A 838 5.18 0.68 -13.79
N GLY A 839 6.47 0.68 -13.44
CA GLY A 839 7.58 0.57 -14.38
C GLY A 839 7.51 -0.70 -15.23
N HIS A 840 7.29 -1.86 -14.60
CA HIS A 840 7.21 -3.15 -15.29
C HIS A 840 6.05 -3.18 -16.29
N LEU A 841 4.84 -2.83 -15.86
CA LEU A 841 3.67 -2.86 -16.74
C LEU A 841 3.81 -1.88 -17.91
N ALA A 842 4.29 -0.65 -17.64
CA ALA A 842 4.50 0.35 -18.68
C ALA A 842 5.56 -0.09 -19.70
N CYS A 843 6.73 -0.55 -19.24
CA CYS A 843 7.82 -0.98 -20.12
C CYS A 843 7.41 -2.17 -20.98
N ILE A 844 6.78 -3.19 -20.38
CA ILE A 844 6.28 -4.36 -21.12
C ILE A 844 5.22 -3.95 -22.13
N GLY A 845 4.22 -3.18 -21.71
CA GLY A 845 3.11 -2.76 -22.56
C GLY A 845 3.59 -1.92 -23.74
N ILE A 846 4.32 -0.84 -23.48
CA ILE A 846 4.84 0.06 -24.55
C ILE A 846 5.75 -0.70 -25.51
N PHE A 847 6.60 -1.62 -25.01
CA PHE A 847 7.46 -2.45 -25.86
C PHE A 847 6.63 -3.38 -26.76
N MET A 848 5.62 -4.06 -26.24
CA MET A 848 4.75 -4.93 -27.04
C MET A 848 3.97 -4.14 -28.09
N PHE A 849 3.47 -2.96 -27.75
CA PHE A 849 2.82 -2.05 -28.69
C PHE A 849 3.79 -1.52 -29.74
N LEU A 850 5.02 -1.17 -29.41
CA LEU A 850 6.04 -0.78 -30.37
C LEU A 850 6.29 -1.89 -31.39
N VAL A 851 6.54 -3.11 -30.92
CA VAL A 851 6.83 -4.28 -31.76
C VAL A 851 5.66 -4.57 -32.70
N THR A 852 4.42 -4.66 -32.16
CA THR A 852 3.23 -4.96 -32.96
C THR A 852 2.91 -3.83 -33.94
N SER A 853 3.02 -2.57 -33.53
CA SER A 853 2.76 -1.42 -34.39
C SER A 853 3.76 -1.39 -35.57
N VAL A 854 5.04 -1.63 -35.35
CA VAL A 854 6.03 -1.68 -36.42
C VAL A 854 5.77 -2.86 -37.37
N ILE A 855 5.60 -4.07 -36.81
CA ILE A 855 5.46 -5.30 -37.62
C ILE A 855 4.18 -5.23 -38.46
N PHE A 856 3.04 -4.99 -37.84
CA PHE A 856 1.75 -5.05 -38.55
C PHE A 856 1.55 -3.85 -39.47
N SER A 857 1.99 -2.64 -39.09
CA SER A 857 1.91 -1.48 -40.00
C SER A 857 2.79 -1.66 -41.21
N MET A 858 4.02 -2.16 -41.09
CA MET A 858 4.91 -2.44 -42.22
C MET A 858 4.37 -3.57 -43.11
N TYR A 859 3.79 -4.62 -42.54
CA TYR A 859 3.13 -5.70 -43.27
C TYR A 859 1.94 -5.19 -44.06
N PHE A 860 1.02 -4.44 -43.44
CA PHE A 860 -0.15 -3.93 -44.14
C PHE A 860 0.21 -2.88 -45.20
N CYS A 861 1.11 -1.96 -44.95
CA CYS A 861 1.61 -1.00 -45.92
C CYS A 861 2.28 -1.70 -47.12
N GLY A 862 3.06 -2.75 -46.86
CA GLY A 862 3.71 -3.55 -47.90
C GLY A 862 2.73 -4.34 -48.76
N SER A 863 1.71 -4.98 -48.17
CA SER A 863 0.69 -5.74 -48.90
C SER A 863 -0.21 -4.89 -49.79
N TRP A 864 -0.44 -3.63 -49.42
CA TRP A 864 -1.26 -2.70 -50.20
C TRP A 864 -0.52 -2.13 -51.42
N LEU A 865 0.82 -2.05 -51.38
CA LEU A 865 1.63 -1.69 -52.53
C LEU A 865 1.52 -2.75 -53.66
N LYS A 866 1.60 -4.05 -53.32
CA LYS A 866 1.49 -5.12 -54.31
C LYS A 866 0.20 -5.07 -55.12
N LYS A 867 -0.94 -4.77 -54.45
CA LYS A 867 -2.23 -4.61 -55.16
C LYS A 867 -2.30 -3.44 -56.12
N LYS A 868 -1.42 -2.42 -55.95
CA LYS A 868 -1.39 -1.23 -56.82
C LYS A 868 -0.59 -1.43 -58.11
N ASP A 869 0.40 -2.38 -58.08
CA ASP A 869 1.19 -2.75 -59.24
C ASP A 869 0.48 -3.80 -60.09
N GLU A 870 -0.39 -4.63 -59.52
CA GLU A 870 -1.21 -5.62 -60.26
C GLU A 870 -2.44 -4.98 -60.96
N THR A 871 -2.79 -3.71 -60.60
CA THR A 871 -3.92 -2.94 -61.23
C THR A 871 -3.42 -1.86 -62.19
N LYS A 872 -2.12 -1.78 -62.54
CA LYS A 872 -1.55 -1.05 -63.63
C LYS A 872 -1.05 -2.03 -64.67
#